data_e58fff5f95c8207448fc1e5d0c717122
#
_entry.id   e58fff5f95c8207448fc1e5d0c717122
#
_cell.length_a   1.000
_cell.length_b   1.000
_cell.length_c   1.000
_cell.angle_alpha   90.00
_cell.angle_beta   90.00
_cell.angle_gamma   90.00
#
_symmetry.space_group_name_H-M   'P 1'
#
loop_
_entity.id
_entity.type
_entity.pdbx_description
1 polymer ?
#
loop_
_entity_poly.entity_id
_entity_poly.type
_entity_poly.pdbx_seq_one_letter_code
_entity_poly.pdbx_strand_id
1 'polypeptide(L)'
;MQWKCNSTGLYMPTVEIKLTTNGNGVKRPLTRISIEGMAMRIRALVNLPSIALALVASACFNSSTDPASNNGGTGGVGTSSGGATANGGSSSTAKGGATGTTSTAKGGTTGTTTGATGQTGQTGQTGSGGAPGTGGAGARGGAPATGGAGARGGTPASGGTPGTGGAGARGGTQANGGTPASGGTPAGVGGGSPQSSALVTSGPGAYWKTTDTWTEVTSGTAVVTVDDATANQTWDGFGGAFNEMGWNYLTTKALQDEALQLLFGDSGCRFAWGRIPMGSSDYAMDRYTDDEVSGGDTSMSQFSVTRDKQKLIPFIKAAQAVKSDIRFWASPWTPPTWMKNTPYLAGNPTNAFDGGTMKNDAATLTAHAQYFVKFVQAYGTEGIKIEYVAPQNEPNYAQNYPSCLWDAANFTNFIGKYLGPALETANSTAQVMLGTMSNSTASADVAVANAVLADSTAKGYCKVAGVQWGMSDAAQINNIKGKISVPIWISEHKCGNYPSGSASTTQAPNDQAYGVESWGYIRDAIKNGVTAYNAWNMVLDKAGKGIDNTRAWAQNALLVVDSGKITQTPAYYVFRHLSQFVVPGAKRVNASGGDAVAFKNPDGSIVAAMYNSGAANSNYVVAVGGKKLQFAMPGTGWATIVYK
;
A
#
# COMPACT_ATOMS: atom_id res chain seq x y z
N MET A 1 20.10 -2.02 -34.71
CA MET A 1 19.03 -3.00 -34.49
C MET A 1 17.94 -2.74 -35.51
N GLN A 2 17.61 -3.69 -36.35
CA GLN A 2 16.48 -3.61 -37.28
C GLN A 2 15.50 -4.72 -36.92
N TRP A 3 14.24 -4.36 -36.79
CA TRP A 3 13.14 -5.29 -36.52
C TRP A 3 12.44 -5.64 -37.81
N LYS A 4 12.18 -6.92 -38.07
CA LYS A 4 11.33 -7.39 -39.16
C LYS A 4 10.13 -8.13 -38.56
N CYS A 5 8.93 -7.69 -38.90
CA CYS A 5 7.69 -8.41 -38.61
C CYS A 5 7.35 -9.37 -39.77
N ASN A 6 6.92 -10.57 -39.44
CA ASN A 6 6.42 -11.53 -40.41
C ASN A 6 4.88 -11.62 -40.30
N SER A 7 4.21 -11.76 -41.41
CA SER A 7 2.76 -11.59 -41.58
C SER A 7 1.85 -12.69 -41.00
N THR A 8 2.36 -13.57 -40.12
CA THR A 8 1.60 -14.70 -39.54
C THR A 8 1.42 -14.62 -38.02
N GLY A 9 1.64 -13.45 -37.39
CA GLY A 9 1.19 -13.21 -36.00
C GLY A 9 1.96 -13.91 -34.89
N LEU A 10 3.08 -14.58 -35.18
CA LEU A 10 3.99 -15.13 -34.16
C LEU A 10 5.25 -14.26 -34.08
N TYR A 11 5.43 -13.57 -32.97
CA TYR A 11 6.63 -12.79 -32.71
C TYR A 11 7.81 -13.73 -32.43
N MET A 12 8.78 -13.77 -33.34
CA MET A 12 10.10 -14.31 -33.07
C MET A 12 11.14 -13.18 -33.14
N PRO A 13 11.76 -12.78 -32.05
CA PRO A 13 12.84 -11.80 -32.13
C PRO A 13 14.12 -12.46 -32.65
N THR A 14 14.58 -12.02 -33.82
CA THR A 14 15.91 -12.35 -34.33
C THR A 14 16.85 -11.17 -34.03
N VAL A 15 17.87 -11.39 -33.24
CA VAL A 15 18.90 -10.38 -32.95
C VAL A 15 20.12 -10.65 -33.82
N GLU A 16 20.38 -9.77 -34.77
CA GLU A 16 21.59 -9.81 -35.59
C GLU A 16 22.65 -8.88 -34.97
N ILE A 17 23.72 -9.49 -34.43
CA ILE A 17 24.84 -8.75 -33.84
C ILE A 17 25.94 -8.64 -34.89
N LYS A 18 26.18 -7.44 -35.42
CA LYS A 18 27.34 -7.14 -36.27
C LYS A 18 28.49 -6.72 -35.37
N LEU A 19 29.51 -7.56 -35.31
CA LEU A 19 30.80 -7.23 -34.69
C LEU A 19 31.68 -6.59 -35.75
N THR A 20 32.05 -5.34 -35.58
CA THR A 20 33.08 -4.68 -36.35
C THR A 20 34.39 -4.77 -35.58
N THR A 21 35.38 -5.47 -36.12
CA THR A 21 36.74 -5.44 -35.58
C THR A 21 37.52 -4.35 -36.28
N ASN A 22 38.18 -3.50 -35.52
CA ASN A 22 39.19 -2.59 -36.04
C ASN A 22 40.45 -3.38 -36.42
N GLY A 23 40.83 -3.21 -37.70
CA GLY A 23 42.19 -3.43 -38.25
C GLY A 23 42.78 -4.81 -38.05
N ASN A 24 42.59 -5.68 -38.95
CA ASN A 24 43.46 -6.63 -39.63
C ASN A 24 42.65 -7.85 -40.10
N GLY A 25 42.53 -7.97 -41.36
CA GLY A 25 41.67 -8.83 -42.12
C GLY A 25 41.72 -10.33 -41.84
N VAL A 26 40.82 -10.78 -40.97
CA VAL A 26 40.41 -12.18 -40.95
C VAL A 26 38.88 -12.21 -40.88
N LYS A 27 38.24 -12.60 -41.97
CA LYS A 27 36.81 -12.89 -42.04
C LYS A 27 36.50 -14.18 -41.28
N ARG A 28 35.75 -14.12 -40.19
CA ARG A 28 35.11 -15.29 -39.58
C ARG A 28 33.63 -15.34 -39.97
N PRO A 29 33.04 -16.53 -40.11
CA PRO A 29 31.67 -16.68 -40.59
C PRO A 29 30.65 -16.18 -39.54
N LEU A 30 29.55 -15.59 -40.03
CA LEU A 30 28.41 -15.14 -39.26
C LEU A 30 27.71 -16.35 -38.62
N THR A 31 27.63 -16.36 -37.29
CA THR A 31 26.85 -17.34 -36.55
C THR A 31 25.46 -16.77 -36.31
N ARG A 32 24.45 -17.42 -36.85
CA ARG A 32 23.05 -17.12 -36.61
C ARG A 32 22.63 -17.79 -35.30
N ILE A 33 22.20 -17.04 -34.31
CA ILE A 33 21.67 -17.56 -33.06
C ILE A 33 20.15 -17.40 -33.08
N SER A 34 19.42 -18.51 -33.10
CA SER A 34 17.98 -18.56 -32.87
C SER A 34 17.73 -18.86 -31.40
N ILE A 35 16.91 -18.05 -30.77
CA ILE A 35 16.48 -18.29 -29.38
C ILE A 35 15.08 -18.91 -29.47
N GLU A 36 15.00 -20.21 -29.36
CA GLU A 36 13.76 -20.95 -29.17
C GLU A 36 13.62 -21.34 -27.72
N GLY A 37 12.53 -20.92 -27.08
CA GLY A 37 12.11 -21.40 -25.77
C GLY A 37 12.96 -20.93 -24.59
N MET A 38 12.30 -20.61 -23.54
CA MET A 38 12.81 -20.06 -22.28
C MET A 38 13.63 -21.08 -21.49
N ALA A 39 14.85 -21.36 -21.92
CA ALA A 39 15.86 -22.03 -21.11
C ALA A 39 17.25 -21.61 -21.58
N MET A 40 17.76 -20.56 -20.99
CA MET A 40 19.09 -20.05 -21.25
C MET A 40 20.12 -20.92 -20.54
N ARG A 41 20.64 -21.93 -21.21
CA ARG A 41 21.93 -22.59 -20.81
C ARG A 41 23.07 -21.85 -21.48
N ILE A 42 23.64 -20.89 -20.77
CA ILE A 42 24.94 -20.30 -21.14
C ILE A 42 26.04 -21.28 -20.72
N ARG A 43 26.47 -22.12 -21.64
CA ARG A 43 27.78 -22.74 -21.56
C ARG A 43 28.60 -22.23 -22.75
N ALA A 44 29.77 -21.67 -22.41
CA ALA A 44 30.84 -21.20 -23.27
C ALA A 44 30.69 -19.76 -23.81
N LEU A 45 31.15 -18.82 -23.00
CA LEU A 45 31.93 -17.66 -23.45
C LEU A 45 32.89 -17.28 -22.32
N VAL A 46 34.03 -17.91 -22.34
CA VAL A 46 35.21 -17.50 -21.59
C VAL A 46 35.81 -16.32 -22.36
N ASN A 47 35.98 -15.18 -21.65
CA ASN A 47 36.64 -13.95 -22.10
C ASN A 47 35.77 -12.96 -22.91
N LEU A 48 34.93 -12.24 -22.20
CA LEU A 48 34.54 -10.88 -22.57
C LEU A 48 34.76 -9.95 -21.36
N PRO A 49 35.32 -8.75 -21.56
CA PRO A 49 35.59 -7.85 -20.45
C PRO A 49 34.27 -7.28 -19.85
N SER A 50 34.28 -7.10 -18.56
CA SER A 50 33.17 -6.76 -17.64
C SER A 50 32.27 -5.55 -18.00
N ILE A 51 32.58 -4.83 -19.06
CA ILE A 51 31.83 -3.62 -19.50
C ILE A 51 30.64 -3.97 -20.42
N ALA A 52 30.63 -5.14 -21.05
CA ALA A 52 29.56 -5.51 -21.98
C ALA A 52 28.31 -6.11 -21.27
N LEU A 53 28.44 -6.55 -20.03
CA LEU A 53 27.34 -7.19 -19.28
C LEU A 53 26.38 -6.18 -18.63
N ALA A 54 26.86 -4.97 -18.32
CA ALA A 54 26.04 -3.90 -17.72
C ALA A 54 25.06 -3.23 -18.69
N LEU A 55 25.32 -3.32 -20.00
CA LEU A 55 24.46 -2.71 -21.03
C LEU A 55 23.30 -3.59 -21.49
N VAL A 56 23.32 -4.89 -21.18
CA VAL A 56 22.24 -5.82 -21.55
C VAL A 56 21.13 -5.87 -20.49
N ALA A 57 21.45 -5.57 -19.23
CA ALA A 57 20.47 -5.55 -18.14
C ALA A 57 19.61 -4.28 -18.09
N SER A 58 20.05 -3.16 -18.67
CA SER A 58 19.29 -1.89 -18.70
C SER A 58 18.27 -1.77 -19.85
N ALA A 59 18.28 -2.67 -20.80
CA ALA A 59 17.39 -2.58 -21.98
C ALA A 59 16.03 -3.25 -21.82
N CYS A 60 15.75 -3.90 -20.68
CA CYS A 60 14.48 -4.62 -20.46
C CYS A 60 13.44 -3.88 -19.63
N PHE A 61 13.69 -2.63 -19.22
CA PHE A 61 12.80 -1.95 -18.28
C PHE A 61 12.13 -0.66 -18.76
N ASN A 62 12.15 -0.35 -20.07
CA ASN A 62 11.38 0.78 -20.57
C ASN A 62 10.76 0.48 -21.93
N SER A 63 9.51 0.04 -21.94
CA SER A 63 8.62 0.24 -23.08
C SER A 63 7.16 0.14 -22.66
N SER A 64 6.58 1.28 -22.34
CA SER A 64 5.17 1.55 -22.60
C SER A 64 5.02 3.03 -22.94
N THR A 65 5.05 3.35 -24.23
CA THR A 65 4.48 4.59 -24.75
C THR A 65 3.74 4.28 -26.04
N ASP A 66 2.47 4.56 -25.99
CA ASP A 66 1.55 4.57 -27.13
C ASP A 66 1.87 5.66 -28.13
N PRO A 67 1.49 5.52 -29.40
CA PRO A 67 1.78 6.47 -30.45
C PRO A 67 0.62 7.45 -30.68
N ALA A 68 0.92 8.73 -30.85
CA ALA A 68 0.01 9.66 -31.49
C ALA A 68 0.76 10.69 -32.36
N SER A 69 0.43 10.57 -33.63
CA SER A 69 0.27 11.55 -34.71
C SER A 69 1.35 12.59 -35.01
N ASN A 70 1.82 12.40 -36.18
CA ASN A 70 2.39 13.26 -37.23
C ASN A 70 1.80 14.67 -37.33
N ASN A 71 2.64 15.71 -37.43
CA ASN A 71 2.65 16.56 -38.61
C ASN A 71 3.89 17.46 -38.69
N GLY A 72 4.39 17.61 -39.89
CA GLY A 72 5.64 18.10 -40.29
C GLY A 72 5.83 19.63 -40.29
N GLY A 73 7.04 20.03 -40.55
CA GLY A 73 7.41 21.40 -40.83
C GLY A 73 8.93 21.60 -40.76
N THR A 74 9.47 21.71 -41.93
CA THR A 74 10.85 21.95 -42.37
C THR A 74 11.47 23.22 -41.80
N GLY A 75 12.80 23.19 -41.57
CA GLY A 75 13.72 24.25 -42.01
C GLY A 75 14.47 25.01 -40.93
N GLY A 76 15.79 25.01 -41.04
CA GLY A 76 16.60 26.17 -40.75
C GLY A 76 17.75 26.04 -39.75
N VAL A 77 18.89 25.87 -40.30
CA VAL A 77 20.27 26.03 -39.79
C VAL A 77 20.53 27.40 -39.13
N GLY A 78 21.33 27.43 -38.07
CA GLY A 78 21.94 28.67 -37.59
C GLY A 78 22.76 28.55 -36.33
N THR A 79 24.02 28.59 -36.47
CA THR A 79 25.14 28.57 -35.49
C THR A 79 25.28 29.86 -34.69
N SER A 80 25.91 29.71 -33.55
CA SER A 80 26.94 30.55 -32.89
C SER A 80 26.58 31.37 -31.66
N SER A 81 27.21 30.97 -30.59
CA SER A 81 28.17 31.65 -29.67
C SER A 81 27.78 32.97 -29.00
N GLY A 82 28.00 33.01 -27.72
CA GLY A 82 28.66 34.14 -27.02
C GLY A 82 27.84 34.90 -26.00
N GLY A 83 28.15 34.75 -24.74
CA GLY A 83 28.80 35.78 -23.92
C GLY A 83 27.91 36.65 -23.04
N ALA A 84 27.98 36.37 -21.77
CA ALA A 84 28.29 37.25 -20.63
C ALA A 84 27.51 38.55 -20.34
N THR A 85 27.18 38.62 -19.03
CA THR A 85 27.22 39.74 -18.07
C THR A 85 26.08 40.75 -17.98
N ALA A 86 25.47 40.65 -16.78
CA ALA A 86 25.37 41.64 -15.69
C ALA A 86 24.42 42.84 -15.77
N ASN A 87 23.73 42.97 -14.67
CA ASN A 87 23.34 44.16 -13.90
C ASN A 87 22.19 45.08 -14.34
N GLY A 88 21.32 45.25 -13.34
CA GLY A 88 20.95 46.57 -12.84
C GLY A 88 19.51 47.01 -13.01
N GLY A 89 18.80 47.05 -11.95
CA GLY A 89 18.27 48.26 -11.38
C GLY A 89 16.84 48.71 -11.71
N SER A 90 16.07 48.69 -10.67
CA SER A 90 15.22 49.76 -10.14
C SER A 90 13.98 50.29 -10.88
N SER A 91 12.89 50.08 -10.16
CA SER A 91 11.90 51.08 -9.67
C SER A 91 10.97 51.81 -10.66
N SER A 92 9.77 51.76 -10.29
CA SER A 92 8.81 52.78 -9.82
C SER A 92 7.50 52.88 -10.58
N THR A 93 6.48 52.68 -9.78
CA THR A 93 5.27 53.51 -9.56
C THR A 93 4.54 54.11 -10.77
N ALA A 94 3.25 53.91 -10.92
CA ALA A 94 2.13 54.54 -10.30
C ALA A 94 0.90 54.58 -11.21
N LYS A 95 -0.23 54.32 -10.60
CA LYS A 95 -1.52 55.02 -10.60
C LYS A 95 -2.32 55.26 -11.87
N GLY A 96 -3.59 54.96 -11.68
CA GLY A 96 -4.77 55.68 -12.11
C GLY A 96 -5.54 54.95 -13.22
N GLY A 97 -6.80 54.71 -13.14
CA GLY A 97 -7.95 55.31 -12.59
C GLY A 97 -9.08 55.13 -13.57
N ALA A 98 -10.11 54.52 -13.11
CA ALA A 98 -11.50 54.91 -13.05
C ALA A 98 -12.36 54.92 -14.34
N THR A 99 -13.56 54.38 -14.07
CA THR A 99 -14.88 54.73 -14.65
C THR A 99 -15.18 54.24 -16.07
N GLY A 100 -16.29 53.66 -16.38
CA GLY A 100 -17.58 53.54 -15.82
C GLY A 100 -18.58 53.15 -16.90
N THR A 101 -19.66 52.63 -16.46
CA THR A 101 -21.06 52.72 -16.91
C THR A 101 -21.57 51.91 -18.12
N THR A 102 -22.40 50.99 -17.79
CA THR A 102 -23.85 50.81 -18.07
C THR A 102 -24.32 50.86 -19.53
N SER A 103 -25.10 49.84 -19.89
CA SER A 103 -26.53 49.81 -20.19
C SER A 103 -26.90 48.60 -21.06
N THR A 104 -27.75 47.79 -20.55
CA THR A 104 -29.19 47.58 -20.84
C THR A 104 -29.58 47.46 -22.32
N ALA A 105 -30.18 46.36 -22.69
CA ALA A 105 -31.59 46.12 -22.93
C ALA A 105 -31.82 45.11 -24.07
N LYS A 106 -32.56 44.10 -23.78
CA LYS A 106 -33.92 43.76 -24.23
C LYS A 106 -34.15 43.35 -25.68
N GLY A 107 -34.88 42.27 -25.74
CA GLY A 107 -35.93 41.96 -26.70
C GLY A 107 -35.56 40.86 -27.67
N GLY A 108 -36.26 39.82 -27.88
CA GLY A 108 -37.62 39.44 -27.67
C GLY A 108 -38.07 38.58 -28.84
N THR A 109 -38.72 37.50 -28.47
CA THR A 109 -39.89 36.88 -29.09
C THR A 109 -39.79 36.06 -30.39
N THR A 110 -40.21 34.82 -30.20
CA THR A 110 -41.37 34.11 -30.83
C THR A 110 -41.20 33.47 -32.20
N GLY A 111 -41.76 32.27 -32.24
CA GLY A 111 -42.45 31.66 -33.36
C GLY A 111 -42.10 30.20 -33.60
N THR A 112 -42.78 29.26 -32.93
CA THR A 112 -43.87 28.39 -33.45
C THR A 112 -43.76 28.03 -34.94
N THR A 113 -43.84 26.80 -35.40
CA THR A 113 -44.89 25.79 -35.29
C THR A 113 -44.57 24.61 -36.24
N THR A 114 -45.00 23.42 -35.82
CA THR A 114 -45.70 22.36 -36.58
C THR A 114 -45.01 21.73 -37.77
N GLY A 115 -45.04 20.45 -37.98
CA GLY A 115 -45.96 19.37 -37.88
C GLY A 115 -45.33 18.17 -38.63
N ALA A 116 -45.49 17.04 -38.13
CA ALA A 116 -46.48 16.02 -38.39
C ALA A 116 -46.15 15.02 -39.51
N THR A 117 -46.22 13.77 -39.07
CA THR A 117 -46.85 12.61 -39.72
C THR A 117 -46.06 11.73 -40.70
N GLY A 118 -46.26 10.43 -40.43
CA GLY A 118 -46.37 9.33 -41.40
C GLY A 118 -45.42 8.19 -41.11
N GLN A 119 -45.67 7.17 -40.34
CA GLN A 119 -46.55 6.02 -40.39
C GLN A 119 -46.25 5.03 -41.53
N THR A 120 -46.17 3.76 -41.10
CA THR A 120 -46.48 2.46 -41.78
C THR A 120 -45.28 1.78 -42.43
N GLY A 121 -45.10 0.51 -42.27
CA GLY A 121 -45.81 -0.72 -42.00
C GLY A 121 -44.79 -1.85 -42.04
N GLN A 122 -44.82 -2.80 -41.17
CA GLN A 122 -45.52 -4.07 -41.17
C GLN A 122 -45.06 -5.12 -42.21
N THR A 123 -44.78 -6.27 -41.70
CA THR A 123 -45.00 -7.68 -42.10
C THR A 123 -43.69 -8.40 -42.46
N GLY A 124 -43.45 -9.64 -42.09
CA GLY A 124 -44.12 -10.80 -41.59
C GLY A 124 -43.08 -11.88 -41.45
N GLN A 125 -43.15 -12.67 -40.39
CA GLN A 125 -43.61 -14.06 -40.32
C GLN A 125 -42.95 -15.06 -41.29
N THR A 126 -42.32 -16.08 -40.82
CA THR A 126 -42.67 -17.48 -40.54
C THR A 126 -41.37 -18.28 -40.49
N GLY A 127 -41.10 -19.34 -39.74
CA GLY A 127 -41.86 -20.33 -39.09
C GLY A 127 -41.01 -21.58 -38.89
N SER A 128 -41.31 -22.30 -37.85
CA SER A 128 -41.24 -23.76 -37.66
C SER A 128 -39.85 -24.44 -37.73
N GLY A 129 -39.49 -25.36 -36.90
CA GLY A 129 -40.13 -26.27 -36.01
C GLY A 129 -39.19 -27.43 -35.78
N GLY A 130 -39.34 -28.12 -34.64
CA GLY A 130 -38.93 -29.50 -34.52
C GLY A 130 -38.14 -29.86 -33.26
N ALA A 131 -38.83 -30.23 -32.20
CA ALA A 131 -38.40 -31.29 -31.29
C ALA A 131 -38.95 -32.62 -31.82
N PRO A 132 -38.74 -33.81 -31.27
CA PRO A 132 -38.38 -34.24 -29.92
C PRO A 132 -37.56 -35.57 -29.86
N GLY A 133 -37.37 -36.07 -28.65
CA GLY A 133 -37.17 -37.50 -28.39
C GLY A 133 -36.17 -37.78 -27.27
N THR A 134 -36.63 -37.99 -26.06
CA THR A 134 -36.99 -39.23 -25.35
C THR A 134 -35.83 -40.16 -25.13
N GLY A 135 -35.56 -40.51 -23.91
CA GLY A 135 -35.95 -41.46 -22.92
C GLY A 135 -34.69 -41.94 -22.23
N GLY A 136 -34.67 -42.36 -21.01
CA GLY A 136 -35.31 -43.18 -20.08
C GLY A 136 -34.37 -43.36 -18.92
N ALA A 137 -34.73 -43.29 -17.72
CA ALA A 137 -35.35 -44.20 -16.80
C ALA A 137 -34.42 -45.25 -16.19
N GLY A 138 -34.42 -45.31 -14.86
CA GLY A 138 -34.04 -46.44 -14.03
C GLY A 138 -33.16 -46.05 -12.84
N ALA A 139 -33.62 -45.86 -11.73
CA ALA A 139 -34.43 -46.46 -10.68
C ALA A 139 -33.61 -47.15 -9.60
N ARG A 140 -33.91 -46.73 -8.35
CA ARG A 140 -33.97 -47.49 -7.09
C ARG A 140 -32.64 -47.92 -6.46
N GLY A 141 -32.45 -47.82 -5.17
CA GLY A 141 -33.24 -47.65 -3.98
C GLY A 141 -32.34 -47.93 -2.82
N GLY A 142 -32.75 -47.49 -1.66
CA GLY A 142 -32.73 -48.24 -0.44
C GLY A 142 -32.22 -47.45 0.77
N ALA A 143 -33.15 -46.92 1.55
CA ALA A 143 -33.03 -46.87 3.00
C ALA A 143 -33.60 -48.17 3.53
N PRO A 144 -33.55 -48.54 4.80
CA PRO A 144 -33.58 -47.78 6.04
C PRO A 144 -32.79 -48.38 7.23
N ALA A 145 -32.75 -47.71 8.31
CA ALA A 145 -33.47 -47.91 9.57
C ALA A 145 -32.62 -48.14 10.84
N THR A 146 -32.97 -47.32 11.82
CA THR A 146 -33.33 -47.62 13.21
C THR A 146 -32.22 -48.15 14.09
N GLY A 147 -32.05 -47.69 15.27
CA GLY A 147 -32.81 -47.17 16.35
C GLY A 147 -31.92 -47.19 17.58
N GLY A 148 -32.37 -46.56 18.64
CA GLY A 148 -31.92 -46.90 19.97
C GLY A 148 -31.85 -45.75 20.93
N ALA A 149 -32.89 -45.59 21.64
CA ALA A 149 -33.23 -44.71 22.73
C ALA A 149 -32.51 -45.07 24.06
N GLY A 150 -32.54 -44.13 25.00
CA GLY A 150 -32.37 -44.34 26.42
C GLY A 150 -31.58 -43.18 27.04
N ALA A 151 -32.11 -42.24 27.62
CA ALA A 151 -33.02 -41.93 28.69
C ALA A 151 -32.31 -41.56 30.00
N ARG A 152 -32.76 -40.41 30.55
CA ARG A 152 -32.80 -39.94 31.95
C ARG A 152 -31.47 -39.50 32.56
N GLY A 153 -31.32 -38.38 33.23
CA GLY A 153 -32.24 -37.46 33.89
C GLY A 153 -31.51 -36.95 35.12
N GLY A 154 -31.65 -35.69 35.44
CA GLY A 154 -31.13 -35.18 36.69
C GLY A 154 -31.16 -33.66 36.75
N THR A 155 -32.25 -33.13 37.24
CA THR A 155 -32.43 -31.74 37.72
C THR A 155 -32.26 -31.76 39.25
N PRO A 156 -32.38 -30.58 39.92
CA PRO A 156 -31.46 -29.49 40.17
C PRO A 156 -31.19 -29.26 41.66
N ALA A 157 -30.32 -28.42 42.06
CA ALA A 157 -30.28 -27.87 43.41
C ALA A 157 -30.11 -26.34 43.39
N SER A 158 -31.06 -25.76 44.01
CA SER A 158 -31.31 -24.35 44.30
C SER A 158 -30.48 -23.84 45.47
N GLY A 159 -30.24 -22.50 45.49
CA GLY A 159 -30.35 -21.77 46.73
C GLY A 159 -29.14 -20.96 47.17
N GLY A 160 -29.31 -19.66 47.29
CA GLY A 160 -28.45 -18.80 48.08
C GLY A 160 -28.55 -17.32 47.71
N THR A 161 -29.56 -16.65 48.22
CA THR A 161 -29.66 -15.19 48.38
C THR A 161 -29.37 -14.83 49.83
N PRO A 162 -29.35 -13.51 50.21
CA PRO A 162 -28.48 -12.37 49.92
C PRO A 162 -27.90 -11.74 51.22
N GLY A 163 -26.96 -10.86 51.08
CA GLY A 163 -26.49 -10.00 52.19
C GLY A 163 -26.64 -8.53 51.88
N THR A 164 -27.50 -7.92 52.62
CA THR A 164 -27.82 -6.47 52.65
C THR A 164 -26.81 -5.69 53.46
N GLY A 165 -26.60 -4.43 53.07
CA GLY A 165 -26.43 -3.36 54.04
C GLY A 165 -25.32 -2.35 53.84
N GLY A 166 -25.71 -1.08 53.70
CA GLY A 166 -24.86 0.03 54.05
C GLY A 166 -25.10 1.32 53.25
N ALA A 167 -26.08 2.09 53.70
CA ALA A 167 -26.36 3.43 53.21
C ALA A 167 -25.35 4.44 53.80
N GLY A 168 -25.08 5.52 53.03
CA GLY A 168 -24.43 6.72 53.55
C GLY A 168 -24.49 7.86 52.54
N ALA A 169 -25.32 8.81 52.85
CA ALA A 169 -25.82 9.92 52.03
C ALA A 169 -24.93 11.19 52.08
N ARG A 170 -25.33 12.09 51.16
CA ARG A 170 -25.20 13.58 51.07
C ARG A 170 -24.02 14.07 50.26
N GLY A 171 -24.17 14.84 49.20
CA GLY A 171 -25.01 16.03 48.98
C GLY A 171 -24.04 17.17 48.65
N GLY A 172 -24.21 17.82 47.48
CA GLY A 172 -23.38 18.99 47.18
C GLY A 172 -23.52 19.46 45.74
N THR A 173 -24.48 20.32 45.55
CA THR A 173 -24.58 21.53 44.70
C THR A 173 -23.98 21.58 43.29
N GLN A 174 -24.83 21.86 42.33
CA GLN A 174 -24.58 22.42 40.99
C GLN A 174 -23.75 23.70 41.04
N ALA A 175 -22.83 23.80 40.08
CA ALA A 175 -22.34 25.09 39.61
C ALA A 175 -22.26 25.08 38.09
N ASN A 176 -22.88 26.09 37.50
CA ASN A 176 -22.99 26.38 36.07
C ASN A 176 -21.67 26.85 35.46
N GLY A 177 -21.51 26.57 34.18
CA GLY A 177 -20.83 27.46 33.22
C GLY A 177 -19.34 27.24 33.09
N GLY A 178 -18.93 26.47 32.08
CA GLY A 178 -17.56 26.46 31.58
C GLY A 178 -17.58 26.28 30.06
N THR A 179 -17.07 27.30 29.40
CA THR A 179 -16.75 27.41 27.96
C THR A 179 -16.04 26.17 27.41
N PRO A 180 -16.22 25.82 26.13
CA PRO A 180 -15.51 24.69 25.52
C PRO A 180 -14.02 24.99 25.40
N ALA A 181 -13.21 24.15 26.03
CA ALA A 181 -11.79 24.19 25.85
C ALA A 181 -11.40 23.56 24.51
N SER A 182 -10.69 24.35 23.74
CA SER A 182 -9.98 23.95 22.52
C SER A 182 -9.04 22.75 22.75
N GLY A 183 -9.11 21.79 21.81
CA GLY A 183 -8.01 20.90 21.42
C GLY A 183 -7.19 20.25 22.51
N GLY A 184 -7.65 19.12 23.04
CA GLY A 184 -6.79 18.23 23.82
C GLY A 184 -5.79 17.52 22.90
N THR A 185 -4.52 17.77 23.11
CA THR A 185 -3.43 16.94 22.63
C THR A 185 -3.70 15.48 22.98
N PRO A 186 -3.47 14.51 22.07
CA PRO A 186 -3.61 13.10 22.39
C PRO A 186 -2.72 12.75 23.58
N ALA A 187 -3.28 12.03 24.55
CA ALA A 187 -2.56 11.49 25.69
C ALA A 187 -1.31 10.73 25.19
N GLY A 188 -0.18 11.02 25.81
CA GLY A 188 1.10 10.47 25.47
C GLY A 188 1.05 8.95 25.38
N VAL A 189 1.50 8.44 24.25
CA VAL A 189 1.75 7.02 24.00
C VAL A 189 2.71 6.53 25.07
N GLY A 190 2.38 5.42 25.71
CA GLY A 190 3.12 4.81 26.82
C GLY A 190 4.62 4.75 26.54
N GLY A 191 5.39 5.36 27.41
CA GLY A 191 6.84 5.38 27.35
C GLY A 191 7.38 3.96 27.48
N GLY A 192 7.89 3.40 26.39
CA GLY A 192 8.76 2.23 26.45
C GLY A 192 9.96 2.53 27.36
N SER A 193 10.48 1.51 28.02
CA SER A 193 11.69 1.63 28.84
C SER A 193 12.79 2.36 28.06
N PRO A 194 13.55 3.26 28.69
CA PRO A 194 14.62 4.02 28.02
C PRO A 194 15.56 3.06 27.28
N GLN A 195 15.80 3.31 26.01
CA GLN A 195 16.71 2.48 25.23
C GLN A 195 18.15 2.73 25.69
N SER A 196 18.88 1.66 25.96
CA SER A 196 20.34 1.73 26.21
C SER A 196 21.07 1.93 24.87
N SER A 197 22.27 2.52 24.93
CA SER A 197 23.16 2.62 23.78
C SER A 197 23.42 1.24 23.18
N ALA A 198 23.27 1.11 21.85
CA ALA A 198 23.39 -0.18 21.16
C ALA A 198 23.87 -0.01 19.72
N LEU A 199 24.59 -1.01 19.22
CA LEU A 199 24.92 -1.19 17.83
C LEU A 199 24.34 -2.52 17.35
N VAL A 200 23.62 -2.49 16.24
CA VAL A 200 23.16 -3.69 15.56
C VAL A 200 23.62 -3.64 14.10
N THR A 201 24.19 -4.72 13.60
CA THR A 201 24.61 -4.83 12.21
C THR A 201 23.95 -6.03 11.53
N SER A 202 23.76 -5.91 10.22
CA SER A 202 23.25 -6.99 9.36
C SER A 202 23.97 -6.95 8.02
N GLY A 203 24.44 -8.11 7.58
CA GLY A 203 25.03 -8.30 6.26
C GLY A 203 24.55 -9.61 5.65
N PRO A 204 24.81 -9.87 4.36
CA PRO A 204 24.39 -11.09 3.69
C PRO A 204 24.80 -12.35 4.47
N GLY A 205 23.80 -13.19 4.82
CA GLY A 205 24.01 -14.42 5.58
C GLY A 205 24.34 -14.24 7.08
N ALA A 206 24.43 -13.01 7.57
CA ALA A 206 24.76 -12.72 8.97
C ALA A 206 23.94 -11.51 9.47
N TYR A 207 22.65 -11.75 9.69
CA TYR A 207 21.72 -10.72 10.09
C TYR A 207 21.62 -10.58 11.60
N TRP A 208 21.30 -9.36 12.04
CA TRP A 208 20.95 -8.99 13.41
C TRP A 208 22.03 -9.31 14.46
N LYS A 209 23.25 -8.91 14.19
CA LYS A 209 24.34 -9.02 15.16
C LYS A 209 24.22 -7.89 16.20
N THR A 210 24.05 -8.27 17.45
CA THR A 210 23.98 -7.36 18.61
C THR A 210 25.25 -7.39 19.45
N THR A 211 26.24 -8.22 19.06
CA THR A 211 27.54 -8.33 19.74
C THR A 211 28.57 -7.34 19.22
N ASP A 212 28.28 -6.67 18.10
CA ASP A 212 29.17 -5.66 17.55
C ASP A 212 29.17 -4.41 18.46
N THR A 213 30.32 -3.80 18.58
CA THR A 213 30.52 -2.60 19.42
C THR A 213 31.17 -1.50 18.60
N TRP A 214 31.05 -0.27 19.08
CA TRP A 214 31.82 0.84 18.55
C TRP A 214 32.95 1.26 19.51
N THR A 215 33.93 1.96 18.97
CA THR A 215 34.95 2.67 19.72
C THR A 215 34.76 4.17 19.54
N GLU A 216 34.80 4.96 20.62
CA GLU A 216 34.88 6.42 20.48
C GLU A 216 36.26 6.80 19.96
N VAL A 217 36.31 7.64 18.92
CA VAL A 217 37.55 8.12 18.30
C VAL A 217 37.55 9.66 18.25
N THR A 218 38.73 10.23 18.40
CA THR A 218 38.90 11.68 18.32
C THR A 218 39.25 12.20 16.94
N SER A 219 39.71 11.29 16.06
CA SER A 219 40.12 11.57 14.68
C SER A 219 39.31 10.77 13.68
N GLY A 220 39.51 10.99 12.40
CA GLY A 220 38.81 10.32 11.31
C GLY A 220 37.66 11.18 10.74
N THR A 221 37.44 11.04 9.42
CA THR A 221 36.35 11.69 8.72
C THR A 221 35.07 10.89 8.95
N ALA A 222 34.02 11.54 9.44
CA ALA A 222 32.73 10.91 9.59
C ALA A 222 32.12 10.57 8.21
N VAL A 223 31.70 9.31 8.03
CA VAL A 223 30.93 8.86 6.86
C VAL A 223 29.49 9.35 6.99
N VAL A 224 28.94 9.35 8.21
CA VAL A 224 27.62 9.88 8.52
C VAL A 224 27.75 10.88 9.66
N THR A 225 27.13 12.05 9.51
CA THR A 225 27.01 13.06 10.58
C THR A 225 25.55 13.28 10.88
N VAL A 226 25.16 13.09 12.15
CA VAL A 226 23.81 13.34 12.66
C VAL A 226 23.78 14.73 13.30
N ASP A 227 22.90 15.60 12.77
CA ASP A 227 22.54 16.88 13.36
C ASP A 227 21.19 16.72 14.07
N ASP A 228 21.24 16.51 15.40
CA ASP A 228 20.06 16.29 16.24
C ASP A 228 19.43 17.59 16.77
N ALA A 229 20.02 18.75 16.44
CA ALA A 229 19.45 20.05 16.74
C ALA A 229 18.30 20.44 15.79
N THR A 230 18.35 19.95 14.55
CA THR A 230 17.36 20.27 13.53
C THR A 230 16.30 19.16 13.43
N ALA A 231 15.12 19.41 14.01
CA ALA A 231 13.98 18.50 13.93
C ALA A 231 13.15 18.73 12.68
N ASN A 232 12.77 17.64 12.03
CA ASN A 232 11.84 17.60 10.89
C ASN A 232 10.48 17.01 11.31
N GLN A 233 9.87 16.15 10.45
CA GLN A 233 8.57 15.55 10.74
C GLN A 233 8.58 14.68 12.01
N THR A 234 7.39 14.62 12.66
CA THR A 234 7.15 13.64 13.71
C THR A 234 6.83 12.30 13.06
N TRP A 235 7.39 11.23 13.61
CA TRP A 235 7.18 9.87 13.15
C TRP A 235 5.95 9.26 13.82
N ASP A 236 4.99 8.75 13.02
CA ASP A 236 3.76 8.11 13.51
C ASP A 236 3.94 6.60 13.75
N GLY A 237 4.91 5.98 13.08
CA GLY A 237 5.25 4.57 13.31
C GLY A 237 5.43 3.75 12.05
N PHE A 238 5.90 2.51 12.26
CA PHE A 238 5.90 1.45 11.26
C PHE A 238 4.73 0.52 11.49
N GLY A 239 4.28 -0.15 10.43
CA GLY A 239 3.18 -1.11 10.49
C GLY A 239 3.22 -2.15 9.38
N GLY A 240 2.16 -2.95 9.32
CA GLY A 240 1.97 -3.94 8.26
C GLY A 240 0.51 -4.35 8.07
N ALA A 241 0.21 -5.01 6.97
CA ALA A 241 -1.15 -5.42 6.65
C ALA A 241 -1.47 -6.82 7.17
N PHE A 242 -2.64 -6.94 7.80
CA PHE A 242 -3.21 -8.20 8.22
C PHE A 242 -3.89 -8.87 7.04
N ASN A 243 -3.35 -10.00 6.57
CA ASN A 243 -3.90 -10.77 5.46
C ASN A 243 -4.29 -12.17 5.94
N GLU A 244 -5.44 -12.68 5.47
CA GLU A 244 -5.96 -13.99 5.87
C GLU A 244 -5.01 -15.13 5.52
N MET A 245 -4.41 -15.10 4.32
CA MET A 245 -3.44 -16.11 3.88
C MET A 245 -2.25 -16.18 4.82
N GLY A 246 -1.73 -15.02 5.28
CA GLY A 246 -0.64 -14.97 6.24
C GLY A 246 -0.97 -15.72 7.53
N TRP A 247 -2.16 -15.49 8.09
CA TRP A 247 -2.62 -16.21 9.27
C TRP A 247 -2.83 -17.71 9.01
N ASN A 248 -3.35 -18.04 7.84
CA ASN A 248 -3.63 -19.43 7.47
C ASN A 248 -2.35 -20.27 7.34
N TYR A 249 -1.23 -19.68 6.93
CA TYR A 249 0.07 -20.36 6.86
C TYR A 249 0.69 -20.63 8.23
N LEU A 250 0.29 -19.89 9.27
CA LEU A 250 0.74 -20.09 10.65
C LEU A 250 -0.10 -21.22 11.31
N THR A 251 0.13 -22.45 10.89
CA THR A 251 -0.72 -23.62 11.17
C THR A 251 -0.63 -24.14 12.61
N THR A 252 0.36 -23.72 13.37
CA THR A 252 0.55 -24.12 14.77
C THR A 252 0.65 -22.91 15.69
N LYS A 253 0.27 -23.10 16.96
CA LYS A 253 0.43 -22.05 17.97
C LYS A 253 1.88 -21.55 18.08
N ALA A 254 2.85 -22.44 17.95
CA ALA A 254 4.27 -22.08 17.98
C ALA A 254 4.65 -21.14 16.85
N LEU A 255 4.22 -21.42 15.61
CA LEU A 255 4.44 -20.53 14.46
C LEU A 255 3.73 -19.19 14.61
N GLN A 256 2.50 -19.20 15.15
CA GLN A 256 1.77 -17.97 15.44
C GLN A 256 2.51 -17.13 16.46
N ASP A 257 2.93 -17.70 17.58
CA ASP A 257 3.65 -16.98 18.63
C ASP A 257 4.98 -16.44 18.12
N GLU A 258 5.75 -17.22 17.37
CA GLU A 258 7.00 -16.80 16.77
C GLU A 258 6.79 -15.62 15.82
N ALA A 259 5.85 -15.71 14.88
CA ALA A 259 5.55 -14.65 13.92
C ALA A 259 5.10 -13.36 14.63
N LEU A 260 4.21 -13.48 15.62
CA LEU A 260 3.72 -12.34 16.37
C LEU A 260 4.80 -11.65 17.18
N GLN A 261 5.69 -12.40 17.82
CA GLN A 261 6.85 -11.83 18.52
C GLN A 261 7.83 -11.15 17.56
N LEU A 262 8.07 -11.72 16.38
CA LEU A 262 8.92 -11.11 15.36
C LEU A 262 8.33 -9.81 14.81
N LEU A 263 7.01 -9.72 14.64
CA LEU A 263 6.36 -8.54 14.06
C LEU A 263 6.04 -7.45 15.10
N PHE A 264 5.54 -7.84 16.27
CA PHE A 264 4.97 -6.91 17.25
C PHE A 264 5.70 -6.88 18.59
N GLY A 265 6.47 -7.92 18.92
CA GLY A 265 7.21 -8.01 20.19
C GLY A 265 8.35 -7.00 20.30
N ASP A 266 8.79 -6.73 21.52
CA ASP A 266 9.84 -5.76 21.84
C ASP A 266 11.20 -6.10 21.20
N SER A 267 11.49 -7.38 21.04
CA SER A 267 12.69 -7.87 20.34
C SER A 267 12.47 -8.10 18.84
N GLY A 268 11.34 -7.71 18.28
CA GLY A 268 10.99 -7.80 16.88
C GLY A 268 10.91 -6.43 16.19
N CYS A 269 10.04 -6.32 15.18
CA CYS A 269 9.80 -5.06 14.48
C CYS A 269 9.02 -4.03 15.32
N ARG A 270 8.34 -4.42 16.41
CA ARG A 270 7.53 -3.53 17.25
C ARG A 270 6.51 -2.70 16.48
N PHE A 271 5.88 -3.26 15.44
CA PHE A 271 4.94 -2.52 14.61
C PHE A 271 3.86 -1.84 15.44
N ALA A 272 3.67 -0.55 15.19
CA ALA A 272 2.72 0.30 15.88
C ALA A 272 1.38 0.40 15.14
N TRP A 273 1.35 0.06 13.84
CA TRP A 273 0.18 0.16 12.99
C TRP A 273 -0.17 -1.16 12.34
N GLY A 274 -1.47 -1.40 12.19
CA GLY A 274 -2.04 -2.51 11.44
C GLY A 274 -3.02 -2.04 10.39
N ARG A 275 -2.84 -2.44 9.13
CA ARG A 275 -3.82 -2.26 8.05
C ARG A 275 -4.78 -3.43 8.03
N ILE A 276 -6.07 -3.15 7.95
CA ILE A 276 -7.14 -4.16 7.92
C ILE A 276 -7.88 -4.05 6.58
N PRO A 277 -7.93 -5.12 5.76
CA PRO A 277 -8.83 -5.18 4.61
C PRO A 277 -10.30 -5.14 5.07
N MET A 278 -11.14 -4.38 4.40
CA MET A 278 -12.59 -4.42 4.55
C MET A 278 -13.14 -5.36 3.47
N GLY A 279 -13.49 -6.59 3.85
CA GLY A 279 -13.73 -7.68 2.93
C GLY A 279 -12.43 -8.26 2.36
N SER A 280 -12.52 -8.95 1.22
CA SER A 280 -11.39 -9.63 0.61
C SER A 280 -10.36 -8.70 0.01
N SER A 281 -9.09 -8.94 0.32
CA SER A 281 -7.92 -8.41 -0.39
C SER A 281 -7.42 -9.42 -1.43
N ASP A 282 -6.34 -9.08 -2.12
CA ASP A 282 -5.62 -10.00 -3.01
C ASP A 282 -4.86 -11.14 -2.27
N TYR A 283 -4.82 -11.09 -0.94
CA TYR A 283 -4.31 -12.15 -0.06
C TYR A 283 -5.36 -12.67 0.94
N ALA A 284 -6.64 -12.56 0.58
CA ALA A 284 -7.72 -13.26 1.26
C ALA A 284 -7.77 -14.75 0.84
N MET A 285 -8.47 -15.58 1.61
CA MET A 285 -8.66 -17.00 1.32
C MET A 285 -9.67 -17.24 0.20
N ASP A 286 -10.63 -16.34 0.05
CA ASP A 286 -11.67 -16.33 -1.00
C ASP A 286 -12.16 -14.90 -1.23
N ARG A 287 -13.00 -14.70 -2.26
CA ARG A 287 -13.59 -13.41 -2.60
C ARG A 287 -14.88 -13.19 -1.85
N TYR A 288 -14.95 -12.13 -1.06
CA TYR A 288 -16.14 -11.77 -0.27
C TYR A 288 -16.16 -10.28 0.05
N THR A 289 -17.33 -9.80 0.43
CA THR A 289 -17.51 -8.54 1.14
C THR A 289 -18.41 -8.79 2.35
N ASP A 290 -18.50 -7.82 3.26
CA ASP A 290 -19.29 -7.97 4.49
C ASP A 290 -20.80 -7.75 4.28
N ASP A 291 -21.21 -7.48 3.03
CA ASP A 291 -22.62 -7.28 2.64
C ASP A 291 -22.87 -7.73 1.19
N GLU A 292 -22.42 -8.91 0.81
CA GLU A 292 -22.63 -9.47 -0.53
C GLU A 292 -24.02 -10.09 -0.64
N VAL A 293 -25.03 -9.27 -0.96
CA VAL A 293 -26.44 -9.65 -0.97
C VAL A 293 -27.02 -9.58 -2.38
N SER A 294 -27.66 -10.66 -2.82
CA SER A 294 -28.36 -10.66 -4.10
C SER A 294 -29.52 -9.67 -4.08
N GLY A 295 -29.58 -8.75 -5.04
CA GLY A 295 -30.58 -7.69 -5.10
C GLY A 295 -30.22 -6.43 -4.35
N GLY A 296 -29.17 -6.45 -3.55
CA GLY A 296 -28.66 -5.32 -2.78
C GLY A 296 -29.32 -5.15 -1.42
N ASP A 297 -28.63 -4.42 -0.53
CA ASP A 297 -29.10 -4.06 0.82
C ASP A 297 -28.72 -2.62 1.16
N THR A 298 -29.47 -1.64 0.62
CA THR A 298 -29.21 -0.21 0.90
C THR A 298 -29.37 0.17 2.37
N SER A 299 -30.02 -0.69 3.17
CA SER A 299 -30.20 -0.50 4.62
C SER A 299 -29.05 -1.07 5.45
N MET A 300 -28.14 -1.83 4.83
CA MET A 300 -27.07 -2.55 5.52
C MET A 300 -27.58 -3.48 6.62
N SER A 301 -28.79 -4.05 6.48
CA SER A 301 -29.40 -4.91 7.49
C SER A 301 -28.74 -6.29 7.58
N GLN A 302 -28.11 -6.73 6.50
CA GLN A 302 -27.42 -8.01 6.38
C GLN A 302 -25.88 -7.90 6.50
N PHE A 303 -25.39 -6.67 6.71
CA PHE A 303 -23.95 -6.46 6.95
C PHE A 303 -23.44 -7.33 8.11
N SER A 304 -22.33 -8.04 7.89
CA SER A 304 -21.80 -8.95 8.91
C SER A 304 -20.32 -9.24 8.72
N VAL A 305 -19.52 -9.03 9.76
CA VAL A 305 -18.10 -9.42 9.83
C VAL A 305 -17.91 -10.86 10.34
N THR A 306 -18.95 -11.71 10.28
CA THR A 306 -18.88 -13.12 10.73
C THR A 306 -17.79 -13.89 9.99
N ARG A 307 -17.55 -13.57 8.71
CA ARG A 307 -16.48 -14.17 7.90
C ARG A 307 -15.10 -13.82 8.45
N ASP A 308 -14.88 -12.58 8.85
CA ASP A 308 -13.61 -12.09 9.38
C ASP A 308 -13.24 -12.74 10.72
N LYS A 309 -14.25 -13.18 11.51
CA LYS A 309 -14.05 -13.91 12.76
C LYS A 309 -13.35 -15.26 12.59
N GLN A 310 -13.20 -15.73 11.36
CA GLN A 310 -12.56 -17.03 11.10
C GLN A 310 -11.03 -16.91 11.00
N LYS A 311 -10.50 -15.82 10.45
CA LYS A 311 -9.07 -15.66 10.19
C LYS A 311 -8.54 -14.27 10.59
N LEU A 312 -9.15 -13.20 10.08
CA LEU A 312 -8.62 -11.85 10.17
C LEU A 312 -8.67 -11.32 11.62
N ILE A 313 -9.84 -11.38 12.26
CA ILE A 313 -10.02 -10.95 13.65
C ILE A 313 -9.16 -11.77 14.63
N PRO A 314 -9.08 -13.11 14.53
CA PRO A 314 -8.15 -13.89 15.35
C PRO A 314 -6.68 -13.47 15.21
N PHE A 315 -6.22 -13.17 14.00
CA PHE A 315 -4.87 -12.68 13.77
C PHE A 315 -4.63 -11.35 14.49
N ILE A 316 -5.55 -10.40 14.34
CA ILE A 316 -5.47 -9.07 14.97
C ILE A 316 -5.47 -9.20 16.50
N LYS A 317 -6.39 -9.99 17.06
CA LYS A 317 -6.47 -10.21 18.52
C LYS A 317 -5.21 -10.87 19.08
N ALA A 318 -4.63 -11.81 18.35
CA ALA A 318 -3.37 -12.43 18.73
C ALA A 318 -2.21 -11.42 18.71
N ALA A 319 -2.19 -10.50 17.75
CA ALA A 319 -1.22 -9.42 17.72
C ALA A 319 -1.43 -8.42 18.88
N GLN A 320 -2.68 -8.05 19.20
CA GLN A 320 -3.00 -7.20 20.35
C GLN A 320 -2.61 -7.85 21.69
N ALA A 321 -2.62 -9.17 21.78
CA ALA A 321 -2.16 -9.88 22.98
C ALA A 321 -0.64 -9.74 23.19
N VAL A 322 0.13 -9.57 22.12
CA VAL A 322 1.60 -9.30 22.19
C VAL A 322 1.87 -7.82 22.41
N LYS A 323 1.12 -6.93 21.73
CA LYS A 323 1.28 -5.48 21.80
C LYS A 323 -0.10 -4.83 21.82
N SER A 324 -0.56 -4.44 23.00
CA SER A 324 -1.92 -3.94 23.23
C SER A 324 -2.20 -2.56 22.67
N ASP A 325 -1.18 -1.79 22.35
CA ASP A 325 -1.23 -0.41 21.84
C ASP A 325 -1.09 -0.33 20.30
N ILE A 326 -1.28 -1.45 19.59
CA ILE A 326 -1.35 -1.43 18.12
C ILE A 326 -2.56 -0.57 17.70
N ARG A 327 -2.32 0.35 16.78
CA ARG A 327 -3.32 1.23 16.17
C ARG A 327 -3.73 0.65 14.81
N PHE A 328 -4.97 0.87 14.40
CA PHE A 328 -5.49 0.25 13.18
C PHE A 328 -6.10 1.26 12.22
N TRP A 329 -5.95 0.96 10.93
CA TRP A 329 -6.65 1.61 9.85
C TRP A 329 -7.13 0.58 8.82
N ALA A 330 -8.15 0.93 8.03
CA ALA A 330 -8.80 -0.03 7.13
C ALA A 330 -9.06 0.55 5.75
N SER A 331 -9.14 -0.33 4.75
CA SER A 331 -9.52 0.03 3.38
C SER A 331 -10.18 -1.15 2.66
N PRO A 332 -11.25 -0.95 1.85
CA PRO A 332 -11.79 -1.96 0.97
C PRO A 332 -10.94 -2.07 -0.30
N TRP A 333 -10.87 -3.28 -0.88
CA TRP A 333 -10.40 -3.52 -2.24
C TRP A 333 -11.53 -3.41 -3.24
N THR A 334 -12.73 -3.76 -2.82
CA THR A 334 -13.96 -3.63 -3.60
C THR A 334 -15.15 -3.43 -2.66
N PRO A 335 -16.15 -2.63 -3.04
CA PRO A 335 -17.45 -2.67 -2.39
C PRO A 335 -18.21 -3.94 -2.78
N PRO A 336 -19.34 -4.27 -2.13
CA PRO A 336 -20.28 -5.30 -2.60
C PRO A 336 -20.62 -5.14 -4.08
N THR A 337 -20.82 -6.26 -4.78
CA THR A 337 -21.07 -6.26 -6.23
C THR A 337 -22.29 -5.45 -6.61
N TRP A 338 -23.32 -5.41 -5.78
CA TRP A 338 -24.54 -4.66 -6.04
C TRP A 338 -24.34 -3.14 -6.01
N MET A 339 -23.23 -2.64 -5.42
CA MET A 339 -22.83 -1.22 -5.45
C MET A 339 -22.03 -0.86 -6.71
N LYS A 340 -21.71 -1.83 -7.57
CA LYS A 340 -20.87 -1.64 -8.75
C LYS A 340 -21.68 -1.72 -10.05
N ASN A 341 -21.12 -1.17 -11.12
CA ASN A 341 -21.71 -1.27 -12.45
C ASN A 341 -21.48 -2.65 -13.10
N THR A 342 -20.66 -3.51 -12.48
CA THR A 342 -20.46 -4.91 -12.89
C THR A 342 -20.67 -5.83 -11.70
N PRO A 343 -21.23 -7.04 -11.91
CA PRO A 343 -21.53 -7.97 -10.80
C PRO A 343 -20.32 -8.81 -10.38
N TYR A 344 -19.12 -8.26 -10.45
CA TYR A 344 -17.89 -8.99 -10.11
C TYR A 344 -17.10 -8.28 -9.02
N LEU A 345 -16.62 -9.04 -8.04
CA LEU A 345 -15.72 -8.52 -7.00
C LEU A 345 -14.33 -8.19 -7.55
N ALA A 346 -13.91 -8.91 -8.60
CA ALA A 346 -12.64 -8.74 -9.30
C ALA A 346 -12.89 -8.60 -10.81
N GLY A 347 -11.86 -8.68 -11.64
CA GLY A 347 -11.99 -8.67 -13.08
C GLY A 347 -13.01 -9.70 -13.60
N ASN A 348 -13.76 -9.34 -14.63
CA ASN A 348 -14.79 -10.20 -15.19
C ASN A 348 -14.18 -11.30 -16.10
N PRO A 349 -14.97 -12.36 -16.46
CA PRO A 349 -14.47 -13.47 -17.28
C PRO A 349 -13.96 -13.09 -18.66
N THR A 350 -14.40 -11.96 -19.21
CA THR A 350 -13.99 -11.48 -20.54
C THR A 350 -12.86 -10.45 -20.48
N ASN A 351 -12.65 -9.81 -19.32
CA ASN A 351 -11.59 -8.87 -19.09
C ASN A 351 -11.12 -8.95 -17.62
N ALA A 352 -10.02 -9.65 -17.37
CA ALA A 352 -9.46 -9.83 -16.04
C ALA A 352 -9.08 -8.50 -15.34
N PHE A 353 -8.92 -7.41 -16.10
CA PHE A 353 -8.57 -6.09 -15.58
C PHE A 353 -9.75 -5.13 -15.47
N ASP A 354 -10.99 -5.62 -15.67
CA ASP A 354 -12.20 -4.84 -15.45
C ASP A 354 -12.78 -5.11 -14.05
N GLY A 355 -12.28 -4.39 -13.07
CA GLY A 355 -12.79 -4.44 -11.68
C GLY A 355 -14.17 -3.79 -11.51
N GLY A 356 -14.75 -3.23 -12.58
CA GLY A 356 -15.97 -2.43 -12.52
C GLY A 356 -15.77 -1.08 -11.86
N THR A 357 -16.79 -0.23 -11.97
CA THR A 357 -16.80 1.11 -11.38
C THR A 357 -17.85 1.23 -10.28
N MET A 358 -17.61 2.08 -9.31
CA MET A 358 -18.59 2.43 -8.28
C MET A 358 -19.80 3.13 -8.91
N LYS A 359 -21.02 2.73 -8.55
CA LYS A 359 -22.23 3.47 -8.89
C LYS A 359 -22.22 4.85 -8.26
N ASN A 360 -22.76 5.83 -8.99
CA ASN A 360 -22.77 7.24 -8.57
C ASN A 360 -24.17 7.76 -8.23
N ASP A 361 -25.08 6.90 -7.79
CA ASP A 361 -26.36 7.32 -7.27
C ASP A 361 -26.34 7.52 -5.76
N ALA A 362 -27.21 8.42 -5.27
CA ALA A 362 -27.22 8.81 -3.86
C ALA A 362 -27.52 7.65 -2.91
N ALA A 363 -28.38 6.71 -3.29
CA ALA A 363 -28.74 5.57 -2.46
C ALA A 363 -27.53 4.64 -2.27
N THR A 364 -26.83 4.33 -3.35
CA THR A 364 -25.62 3.49 -3.31
C THR A 364 -24.49 4.15 -2.53
N LEU A 365 -24.23 5.45 -2.75
CA LEU A 365 -23.15 6.15 -2.03
C LEU A 365 -23.47 6.29 -0.54
N THR A 366 -24.75 6.51 -0.16
CA THR A 366 -25.19 6.50 1.24
C THR A 366 -24.99 5.13 1.88
N ALA A 367 -25.42 4.07 1.19
CA ALA A 367 -25.23 2.71 1.67
C ALA A 367 -23.75 2.36 1.83
N HIS A 368 -22.90 2.76 0.88
CA HIS A 368 -21.46 2.55 0.98
C HIS A 368 -20.83 3.29 2.16
N ALA A 369 -21.27 4.52 2.46
CA ALA A 369 -20.82 5.23 3.66
C ALA A 369 -21.26 4.51 4.94
N GLN A 370 -22.49 3.96 4.98
CA GLN A 370 -22.96 3.13 6.08
C GLN A 370 -22.18 1.81 6.23
N TYR A 371 -21.70 1.22 5.13
CA TYR A 371 -20.83 0.06 5.16
C TYR A 371 -19.57 0.35 6.00
N PHE A 372 -18.93 1.50 5.81
CA PHE A 372 -17.77 1.91 6.62
C PHE A 372 -18.13 2.09 8.10
N VAL A 373 -19.26 2.76 8.38
CA VAL A 373 -19.72 2.98 9.76
C VAL A 373 -19.94 1.64 10.47
N LYS A 374 -20.65 0.71 9.83
CA LYS A 374 -20.92 -0.62 10.38
C LYS A 374 -19.65 -1.45 10.56
N PHE A 375 -18.71 -1.37 9.63
CA PHE A 375 -17.43 -2.03 9.75
C PHE A 375 -16.65 -1.56 10.99
N VAL A 376 -16.53 -0.24 11.17
CA VAL A 376 -15.85 0.35 12.34
C VAL A 376 -16.55 -0.06 13.64
N GLN A 377 -17.89 -0.04 13.68
CA GLN A 377 -18.67 -0.44 14.84
C GLN A 377 -18.52 -1.94 15.16
N ALA A 378 -18.58 -2.81 14.13
CA ALA A 378 -18.45 -4.24 14.30
C ALA A 378 -17.05 -4.65 14.81
N TYR A 379 -16.00 -4.04 14.27
CA TYR A 379 -14.64 -4.24 14.76
C TYR A 379 -14.44 -3.65 16.16
N GLY A 380 -15.06 -2.52 16.45
CA GLY A 380 -15.09 -1.93 17.79
C GLY A 380 -15.73 -2.89 18.82
N THR A 381 -16.80 -3.59 18.46
CA THR A 381 -17.42 -4.64 19.29
C THR A 381 -16.48 -5.81 19.57
N GLU A 382 -15.59 -6.09 18.64
CA GLU A 382 -14.52 -7.09 18.81
C GLU A 382 -13.30 -6.54 19.59
N GLY A 383 -13.34 -5.31 20.10
CA GLY A 383 -12.22 -4.68 20.81
C GLY A 383 -11.10 -4.18 19.90
N ILE A 384 -11.38 -3.99 18.60
CA ILE A 384 -10.43 -3.50 17.59
C ILE A 384 -10.85 -2.09 17.20
N LYS A 385 -10.14 -1.08 17.72
CA LYS A 385 -10.42 0.32 17.43
C LYS A 385 -9.76 0.75 16.14
N ILE A 386 -10.57 1.07 15.11
CA ILE A 386 -10.09 1.61 13.84
C ILE A 386 -10.01 3.13 13.95
N GLU A 387 -8.86 3.71 13.59
CA GLU A 387 -8.62 5.16 13.68
C GLU A 387 -8.72 5.87 12.33
N TYR A 388 -8.46 5.18 11.23
CA TYR A 388 -8.61 5.73 9.89
C TYR A 388 -9.25 4.73 8.94
N VAL A 389 -10.01 5.24 7.99
CA VAL A 389 -10.53 4.47 6.85
C VAL A 389 -10.18 5.19 5.55
N ALA A 390 -9.63 4.44 4.59
CA ALA A 390 -9.42 4.92 3.23
C ALA A 390 -10.61 4.46 2.36
N PRO A 391 -11.17 5.32 1.50
CA PRO A 391 -12.38 4.99 0.73
C PRO A 391 -12.22 3.80 -0.21
N GLN A 392 -11.03 3.58 -0.75
CA GLN A 392 -10.74 2.52 -1.71
C GLN A 392 -9.24 2.21 -1.75
N ASN A 393 -8.88 0.92 -1.84
CA ASN A 393 -7.54 0.53 -2.23
C ASN A 393 -7.35 0.76 -3.74
N GLU A 394 -6.32 1.54 -4.11
CA GLU A 394 -5.92 1.75 -5.51
C GLU A 394 -7.09 2.12 -6.44
N PRO A 395 -7.72 3.30 -6.27
CA PRO A 395 -8.99 3.63 -6.91
C PRO A 395 -8.96 3.66 -8.44
N ASN A 396 -7.78 3.65 -9.07
CA ASN A 396 -7.60 3.61 -10.53
C ASN A 396 -6.75 2.42 -11.00
N TYR A 397 -6.76 1.31 -10.25
CA TYR A 397 -6.01 0.12 -10.61
C TYR A 397 -6.86 -1.14 -10.49
N ALA A 398 -7.46 -1.57 -11.59
CA ALA A 398 -8.24 -2.81 -11.64
C ALA A 398 -7.37 -4.00 -12.00
N GLN A 399 -7.61 -5.12 -11.34
CA GLN A 399 -6.85 -6.36 -11.47
C GLN A 399 -7.78 -7.58 -11.42
N ASN A 400 -7.21 -8.76 -11.61
CA ASN A 400 -7.91 -10.04 -11.45
C ASN A 400 -8.15 -10.43 -9.97
N TYR A 401 -7.77 -9.58 -9.04
CA TYR A 401 -8.14 -9.66 -7.62
C TYR A 401 -9.21 -8.60 -7.28
N PRO A 402 -9.81 -8.62 -6.09
CA PRO A 402 -10.83 -7.65 -5.70
C PRO A 402 -10.37 -6.22 -5.98
N SER A 403 -11.16 -5.47 -6.76
CA SER A 403 -10.85 -4.10 -7.16
C SER A 403 -12.10 -3.34 -7.57
N CYS A 404 -12.04 -2.01 -7.52
CA CYS A 404 -13.11 -1.12 -7.98
C CYS A 404 -12.51 0.21 -8.46
N LEU A 405 -12.91 0.65 -9.65
CA LEU A 405 -12.47 1.90 -10.22
C LEU A 405 -13.36 3.06 -9.79
N TRP A 406 -12.75 4.22 -9.57
CA TRP A 406 -13.41 5.46 -9.22
C TRP A 406 -12.95 6.59 -10.14
N ASP A 407 -13.88 7.40 -10.62
CA ASP A 407 -13.52 8.68 -11.18
C ASP A 407 -13.29 9.73 -10.07
N ALA A 408 -12.56 10.80 -10.42
CA ALA A 408 -12.15 11.81 -9.46
C ALA A 408 -13.33 12.59 -8.85
N ALA A 409 -14.37 12.85 -9.64
CA ALA A 409 -15.54 13.60 -9.16
C ALA A 409 -16.38 12.76 -8.19
N ASN A 410 -16.62 11.48 -8.54
CA ASN A 410 -17.36 10.57 -7.68
C ASN A 410 -16.63 10.29 -6.36
N PHE A 411 -15.31 10.07 -6.42
CA PHE A 411 -14.49 9.86 -5.22
C PHE A 411 -14.51 11.08 -4.29
N THR A 412 -14.38 12.29 -4.85
CA THR A 412 -14.44 13.55 -4.10
C THR A 412 -15.83 13.75 -3.46
N ASN A 413 -16.89 13.53 -4.26
CA ASN A 413 -18.27 13.60 -3.79
C ASN A 413 -18.54 12.60 -2.66
N PHE A 414 -18.03 11.36 -2.78
CA PHE A 414 -18.17 10.33 -1.75
C PHE A 414 -17.55 10.76 -0.42
N ILE A 415 -16.32 11.26 -0.43
CA ILE A 415 -15.67 11.75 0.80
C ILE A 415 -16.44 12.92 1.40
N GLY A 416 -16.75 13.94 0.58
CA GLY A 416 -17.26 15.22 1.09
C GLY A 416 -18.73 15.19 1.51
N LYS A 417 -19.56 14.38 0.82
CA LYS A 417 -21.02 14.39 1.07
C LYS A 417 -21.57 13.14 1.72
N TYR A 418 -20.83 12.03 1.71
CA TYR A 418 -21.35 10.77 2.24
C TYR A 418 -20.47 10.22 3.35
N LEU A 419 -19.20 9.86 3.09
CA LEU A 419 -18.37 9.18 4.06
C LEU A 419 -18.02 10.06 5.26
N GLY A 420 -17.53 11.28 5.03
CA GLY A 420 -17.18 12.21 6.10
C GLY A 420 -18.37 12.49 7.03
N PRO A 421 -19.51 12.96 6.50
CA PRO A 421 -20.72 13.19 7.31
C PRO A 421 -21.27 11.95 8.01
N ALA A 422 -21.19 10.75 7.39
CA ALA A 422 -21.64 9.52 8.01
C ALA A 422 -20.80 9.14 9.23
N LEU A 423 -19.48 9.27 9.12
CA LEU A 423 -18.57 9.01 10.25
C LEU A 423 -18.78 10.01 11.39
N GLU A 424 -18.99 11.29 11.09
CA GLU A 424 -19.31 12.32 12.10
C GLU A 424 -20.64 12.03 12.79
N THR A 425 -21.69 11.76 12.02
CA THR A 425 -23.05 11.48 12.56
C THR A 425 -23.04 10.24 13.46
N ALA A 426 -22.23 9.23 13.11
CA ALA A 426 -22.07 8.01 13.90
C ALA A 426 -21.18 8.20 15.14
N ASN A 427 -20.60 9.38 15.38
CA ASN A 427 -19.55 9.61 16.37
C ASN A 427 -18.43 8.57 16.25
N SER A 428 -18.04 8.25 15.03
CA SER A 428 -17.06 7.22 14.73
C SER A 428 -15.68 7.55 15.31
N THR A 429 -14.98 6.54 15.77
CA THR A 429 -13.55 6.69 16.13
C THR A 429 -12.67 6.84 14.90
N ALA A 430 -13.13 6.38 13.74
CA ALA A 430 -12.39 6.45 12.49
C ALA A 430 -12.55 7.79 11.80
N GLN A 431 -11.43 8.25 11.21
CA GLN A 431 -11.35 9.44 10.39
C GLN A 431 -11.00 9.07 8.95
N VAL A 432 -11.22 9.96 7.99
CA VAL A 432 -10.92 9.68 6.59
C VAL A 432 -9.43 9.81 6.32
N MET A 433 -8.84 8.77 5.71
CA MET A 433 -7.55 8.79 5.04
C MET A 433 -7.78 9.05 3.55
N LEU A 434 -7.16 10.08 2.98
CA LEU A 434 -7.11 10.25 1.52
C LEU A 434 -6.25 9.13 0.92
N GLY A 435 -6.85 8.24 0.20
CA GLY A 435 -6.09 7.17 -0.46
C GLY A 435 -6.76 5.81 -0.30
N THR A 436 -6.10 4.69 -0.63
CA THR A 436 -4.63 4.59 -0.87
C THR A 436 -4.30 4.77 -2.36
N MET A 437 -3.55 5.79 -2.69
CA MET A 437 -3.25 6.18 -4.07
C MET A 437 -2.00 5.46 -4.59
N SER A 438 -2.06 4.82 -5.77
CA SER A 438 -0.97 4.00 -6.32
C SER A 438 -0.51 4.43 -7.71
N ASN A 439 -1.44 4.86 -8.57
CA ASN A 439 -1.17 5.13 -9.99
C ASN A 439 -0.77 6.58 -10.21
N SER A 440 0.51 6.82 -10.53
CA SER A 440 1.08 8.16 -10.75
C SER A 440 0.78 8.76 -12.13
N THR A 441 -0.02 8.09 -12.98
CA THR A 441 -0.50 8.67 -14.23
C THR A 441 -1.38 9.89 -13.94
N ALA A 442 -1.16 10.98 -14.67
CA ALA A 442 -1.81 12.27 -14.41
C ALA A 442 -3.36 12.21 -14.46
N SER A 443 -3.93 11.31 -15.25
CA SER A 443 -5.37 11.08 -15.39
C SER A 443 -5.95 10.05 -14.42
N ALA A 444 -5.12 9.43 -13.58
CA ALA A 444 -5.50 8.39 -12.64
C ALA A 444 -5.52 8.91 -11.18
N ASP A 445 -4.80 8.29 -10.26
CA ASP A 445 -4.82 8.67 -8.84
C ASP A 445 -4.28 10.07 -8.56
N VAL A 446 -3.44 10.61 -9.44
CA VAL A 446 -3.03 12.02 -9.38
C VAL A 446 -4.23 12.94 -9.58
N ALA A 447 -5.12 12.63 -10.54
CA ALA A 447 -6.35 13.40 -10.76
C ALA A 447 -7.31 13.28 -9.58
N VAL A 448 -7.48 12.07 -9.03
CA VAL A 448 -8.31 11.82 -7.83
C VAL A 448 -7.79 12.61 -6.64
N ALA A 449 -6.51 12.50 -6.33
CA ALA A 449 -5.90 13.24 -5.23
C ALA A 449 -6.06 14.76 -5.41
N ASN A 450 -5.80 15.27 -6.62
CA ASN A 450 -5.91 16.69 -6.92
C ASN A 450 -7.35 17.19 -6.80
N ALA A 451 -8.35 16.42 -7.23
CA ALA A 451 -9.76 16.79 -7.10
C ALA A 451 -10.21 16.87 -5.64
N VAL A 452 -9.89 15.86 -4.82
CA VAL A 452 -10.18 15.89 -3.39
C VAL A 452 -9.50 17.06 -2.70
N LEU A 453 -8.23 17.32 -3.02
CA LEU A 453 -7.45 18.41 -2.40
C LEU A 453 -7.89 19.82 -2.87
N ALA A 454 -8.59 19.92 -3.99
CA ALA A 454 -9.19 21.17 -4.46
C ALA A 454 -10.57 21.45 -3.84
N ASP A 455 -11.30 20.41 -3.43
CA ASP A 455 -12.60 20.54 -2.77
C ASP A 455 -12.42 20.78 -1.26
N SER A 456 -12.87 21.92 -0.77
CA SER A 456 -12.67 22.33 0.63
C SER A 456 -13.38 21.39 1.62
N THR A 457 -14.53 20.83 1.25
CA THR A 457 -15.32 19.94 2.09
C THR A 457 -14.67 18.57 2.18
N ALA A 458 -14.39 17.93 1.04
CA ALA A 458 -13.73 16.63 1.01
C ALA A 458 -12.34 16.67 1.66
N LYS A 459 -11.54 17.70 1.34
CA LYS A 459 -10.24 17.93 1.96
C LYS A 459 -10.34 18.10 3.48
N GLY A 460 -11.38 18.78 3.97
CA GLY A 460 -11.60 19.01 5.40
C GLY A 460 -11.77 17.73 6.21
N TYR A 461 -12.32 16.68 5.60
CA TYR A 461 -12.46 15.36 6.22
C TYR A 461 -11.16 14.57 6.24
N CYS A 462 -10.26 14.77 5.30
CA CYS A 462 -9.01 14.02 5.21
C CYS A 462 -8.04 14.40 6.33
N LYS A 463 -7.67 13.44 7.18
CA LYS A 463 -6.77 13.65 8.32
C LYS A 463 -5.39 13.01 8.12
N VAL A 464 -5.26 12.12 7.14
CA VAL A 464 -4.04 11.47 6.69
C VAL A 464 -4.12 11.32 5.17
N ALA A 465 -3.00 11.35 4.47
CA ALA A 465 -2.90 10.97 3.06
C ALA A 465 -2.07 9.69 2.91
N GLY A 466 -2.67 8.64 2.35
CA GLY A 466 -2.04 7.35 2.09
C GLY A 466 -1.60 7.25 0.64
N VAL A 467 -0.32 6.97 0.40
CA VAL A 467 0.27 6.77 -0.93
C VAL A 467 1.06 5.47 -0.97
N GLN A 468 1.09 4.84 -2.15
CA GLN A 468 1.80 3.59 -2.38
C GLN A 468 2.26 3.50 -3.84
N TRP A 469 3.12 2.55 -4.17
CA TRP A 469 3.63 2.30 -5.52
C TRP A 469 4.11 3.59 -6.23
N GLY A 470 3.62 3.89 -7.43
CA GLY A 470 4.02 5.09 -8.19
C GLY A 470 3.73 6.41 -7.48
N MET A 471 2.70 6.47 -6.64
CA MET A 471 2.38 7.66 -5.86
C MET A 471 3.30 7.87 -4.65
N SER A 472 4.15 6.90 -4.30
CA SER A 472 5.14 7.03 -3.23
C SER A 472 6.42 7.78 -3.63
N ASP A 473 6.54 8.23 -4.87
CA ASP A 473 7.68 9.00 -5.35
C ASP A 473 7.69 10.44 -4.79
N ALA A 474 8.88 11.02 -4.68
CA ALA A 474 9.09 12.35 -4.10
C ALA A 474 8.21 13.44 -4.74
N ALA A 475 8.02 13.39 -6.06
CA ALA A 475 7.20 14.36 -6.79
C ALA A 475 5.74 14.32 -6.34
N GLN A 476 5.17 13.13 -6.19
CA GLN A 476 3.78 12.95 -5.78
C GLN A 476 3.57 13.26 -4.29
N ILE A 477 4.50 12.86 -3.43
CA ILE A 477 4.51 13.23 -2.01
C ILE A 477 4.51 14.76 -1.88
N ASN A 478 5.38 15.46 -2.61
CA ASN A 478 5.49 16.92 -2.56
C ASN A 478 4.25 17.62 -3.15
N ASN A 479 3.65 17.06 -4.20
CA ASN A 479 2.38 17.56 -4.75
C ASN A 479 1.25 17.54 -3.69
N ILE A 480 1.14 16.47 -2.91
CA ILE A 480 0.14 16.36 -1.84
C ILE A 480 0.49 17.31 -0.68
N LYS A 481 1.75 17.34 -0.23
CA LYS A 481 2.22 18.23 0.85
C LYS A 481 1.97 19.71 0.54
N GLY A 482 2.09 20.11 -0.73
CA GLY A 482 1.82 21.49 -1.16
C GLY A 482 0.34 21.89 -1.06
N LYS A 483 -0.59 20.94 -0.90
CA LYS A 483 -2.04 21.17 -0.94
C LYS A 483 -2.77 20.90 0.37
N ILE A 484 -2.19 20.06 1.24
CA ILE A 484 -2.79 19.70 2.52
C ILE A 484 -1.70 19.53 3.59
N SER A 485 -1.99 20.05 4.78
CA SER A 485 -1.09 19.96 5.95
C SER A 485 -1.54 18.83 6.89
N VAL A 486 -1.46 17.58 6.40
CA VAL A 486 -1.73 16.37 7.19
C VAL A 486 -0.55 15.40 7.08
N PRO A 487 -0.43 14.42 7.99
CA PRO A 487 0.52 13.32 7.85
C PRO A 487 0.40 12.63 6.50
N ILE A 488 1.53 12.29 5.88
CA ILE A 488 1.58 11.46 4.68
C ILE A 488 2.21 10.12 5.04
N TRP A 489 1.51 9.05 4.72
CA TRP A 489 1.92 7.69 5.02
C TRP A 489 2.23 6.91 3.75
N ILE A 490 3.25 6.08 3.79
CA ILE A 490 3.29 4.96 2.87
C ILE A 490 2.30 3.93 3.40
N SER A 491 1.16 3.84 2.73
CA SER A 491 0.06 2.96 3.08
C SER A 491 0.36 1.49 2.73
N GLU A 492 1.26 1.28 1.76
CA GLU A 492 1.69 -0.05 1.34
C GLU A 492 3.10 0.02 0.76
N HIS A 493 4.02 -0.79 1.32
CA HIS A 493 5.36 -0.95 0.78
C HIS A 493 5.32 -1.63 -0.59
N LYS A 494 6.13 -1.17 -1.52
CA LYS A 494 6.35 -1.87 -2.79
C LYS A 494 6.91 -3.27 -2.49
N CYS A 495 6.04 -4.28 -2.58
CA CYS A 495 6.45 -5.66 -2.44
C CYS A 495 7.15 -6.11 -3.73
N GLY A 496 8.35 -6.64 -3.65
CA GLY A 496 9.02 -7.21 -4.82
C GLY A 496 8.16 -8.29 -5.45
N ASN A 497 8.11 -8.34 -6.77
CA ASN A 497 7.41 -9.38 -7.51
C ASN A 497 8.42 -10.41 -8.01
N TYR A 498 8.14 -11.68 -7.79
CA TYR A 498 8.96 -12.73 -8.38
C TYR A 498 8.78 -12.72 -9.89
N PRO A 499 9.83 -13.02 -10.65
CA PRO A 499 9.73 -13.14 -12.09
C PRO A 499 8.60 -14.12 -12.48
N SER A 500 7.75 -13.73 -13.43
CA SER A 500 6.68 -14.60 -13.91
C SER A 500 7.25 -15.89 -14.49
N GLY A 501 6.67 -17.03 -14.15
CA GLY A 501 7.13 -18.34 -14.58
C GLY A 501 8.38 -18.85 -13.86
N SER A 502 9.00 -18.07 -13.02
CA SER A 502 10.10 -18.56 -12.19
C SER A 502 9.51 -19.39 -11.06
N ALA A 503 9.84 -20.65 -11.06
CA ALA A 503 9.63 -21.52 -9.91
C ALA A 503 10.55 -21.14 -8.73
N SER A 504 11.24 -20.01 -8.80
CA SER A 504 12.20 -19.56 -7.81
C SER A 504 11.49 -18.96 -6.59
N THR A 505 10.54 -19.72 -6.08
CA THR A 505 9.98 -19.56 -4.73
C THR A 505 11.07 -19.65 -3.64
N THR A 506 12.26 -20.08 -4.00
CA THR A 506 13.41 -20.18 -3.09
C THR A 506 14.20 -18.87 -2.95
N GLN A 507 13.95 -17.87 -3.79
CA GLN A 507 14.67 -16.58 -3.68
C GLN A 507 14.07 -15.66 -2.62
N ALA A 508 12.76 -15.72 -2.39
CA ALA A 508 12.07 -14.82 -1.47
C ALA A 508 12.63 -14.83 -0.04
N PRO A 509 12.92 -15.98 0.58
CA PRO A 509 13.42 -16.02 1.95
C PRO A 509 14.80 -15.38 2.12
N ASN A 510 15.58 -15.25 1.04
CA ASN A 510 16.96 -14.74 1.06
C ASN A 510 17.22 -13.70 -0.03
N ASP A 511 16.18 -13.00 -0.48
CA ASP A 511 16.30 -11.97 -1.51
C ASP A 511 16.98 -10.71 -0.98
N GLN A 512 18.32 -10.71 -0.99
CA GLN A 512 19.14 -9.58 -0.58
C GLN A 512 18.86 -8.34 -1.44
N ALA A 513 18.59 -8.52 -2.74
CA ALA A 513 18.31 -7.42 -3.65
C ALA A 513 17.01 -6.71 -3.25
N TYR A 514 15.98 -7.47 -2.88
CA TYR A 514 14.73 -6.89 -2.38
C TYR A 514 14.92 -6.20 -1.02
N GLY A 515 15.79 -6.72 -0.15
CA GLY A 515 16.18 -6.02 1.08
C GLY A 515 16.83 -4.67 0.81
N VAL A 516 17.76 -4.60 -0.15
CA VAL A 516 18.41 -3.34 -0.57
C VAL A 516 17.41 -2.36 -1.19
N GLU A 517 16.53 -2.85 -2.05
CA GLU A 517 15.45 -2.05 -2.65
C GLU A 517 14.50 -1.50 -1.57
N SER A 518 14.12 -2.34 -0.60
CA SER A 518 13.27 -1.95 0.53
C SER A 518 13.91 -0.84 1.39
N TRP A 519 15.22 -0.92 1.63
CA TRP A 519 15.95 0.16 2.28
C TRP A 519 15.82 1.47 1.51
N GLY A 520 16.03 1.45 0.19
CA GLY A 520 15.90 2.61 -0.68
C GLY A 520 14.54 3.28 -0.55
N TYR A 521 13.46 2.51 -0.68
CA TYR A 521 12.08 3.03 -0.55
C TYR A 521 11.80 3.64 0.82
N ILE A 522 12.16 2.96 1.90
CA ILE A 522 11.92 3.45 3.26
C ILE A 522 12.73 4.72 3.53
N ARG A 523 14.03 4.71 3.22
CA ARG A 523 14.93 5.87 3.36
C ARG A 523 14.40 7.09 2.61
N ASP A 524 14.02 6.92 1.34
CA ASP A 524 13.57 8.02 0.49
C ASP A 524 12.22 8.57 0.95
N ALA A 525 11.29 7.72 1.34
CA ALA A 525 10.03 8.14 1.93
C ALA A 525 10.25 8.98 3.21
N ILE A 526 11.12 8.52 4.13
CA ILE A 526 11.47 9.26 5.34
C ILE A 526 12.10 10.61 5.01
N LYS A 527 13.04 10.66 4.06
CA LYS A 527 13.70 11.90 3.63
C LYS A 527 12.72 12.88 2.98
N ASN A 528 11.68 12.39 2.30
CA ASN A 528 10.63 13.19 1.68
C ASN A 528 9.52 13.64 2.65
N GLY A 529 9.62 13.31 3.94
CA GLY A 529 8.72 13.80 4.99
C GLY A 529 7.49 12.93 5.24
N VAL A 530 7.52 11.67 4.83
CA VAL A 530 6.55 10.65 5.23
C VAL A 530 6.64 10.42 6.72
N THR A 531 5.50 10.21 7.38
CA THR A 531 5.40 10.09 8.84
C THR A 531 5.09 8.68 9.33
N ALA A 532 4.61 7.77 8.46
CA ALA A 532 4.45 6.36 8.78
C ALA A 532 4.75 5.49 7.55
N TYR A 533 5.14 4.25 7.79
CA TYR A 533 5.49 3.32 6.72
C TYR A 533 4.93 1.92 7.03
N ASN A 534 4.09 1.39 6.13
CA ASN A 534 3.42 0.11 6.32
C ASN A 534 3.93 -0.94 5.32
N ALA A 535 4.32 -2.10 5.84
CA ALA A 535 4.58 -3.29 5.03
C ALA A 535 3.28 -3.80 4.41
N TRP A 536 3.37 -4.42 3.21
CA TRP A 536 2.23 -5.11 2.64
C TRP A 536 2.10 -6.52 3.25
N ASN A 537 2.82 -7.48 2.75
CA ASN A 537 2.74 -8.84 3.26
C ASN A 537 3.66 -9.02 4.47
N MET A 538 3.09 -9.14 5.66
CA MET A 538 3.84 -9.49 6.86
C MET A 538 4.28 -10.95 6.84
N VAL A 539 3.38 -11.86 6.43
CA VAL A 539 3.61 -13.31 6.39
C VAL A 539 3.07 -13.89 5.09
N LEU A 540 3.85 -14.70 4.40
CA LEU A 540 3.40 -15.55 3.30
C LEU A 540 4.09 -16.92 3.37
N ASP A 541 3.63 -17.86 2.56
CA ASP A 541 4.38 -19.06 2.24
C ASP A 541 5.49 -18.75 1.22
N LYS A 542 6.33 -19.74 0.93
CA LYS A 542 7.40 -19.59 -0.07
C LYS A 542 6.89 -19.40 -1.51
N ALA A 543 5.63 -19.71 -1.80
CA ALA A 543 5.05 -19.49 -3.11
C ALA A 543 4.68 -18.03 -3.34
N GLY A 544 4.38 -17.27 -2.27
CA GLY A 544 4.09 -15.85 -2.30
C GLY A 544 2.91 -15.44 -3.18
N LYS A 545 2.01 -16.39 -3.52
CA LYS A 545 0.90 -16.16 -4.44
C LYS A 545 -0.34 -15.65 -3.70
N GLY A 546 -1.10 -14.80 -4.39
CA GLY A 546 -2.33 -14.24 -3.88
C GLY A 546 -3.55 -15.14 -4.11
N ILE A 547 -4.72 -14.54 -3.91
CA ILE A 547 -6.03 -15.17 -4.02
C ILE A 547 -6.21 -15.97 -5.33
N ASP A 548 -6.83 -17.11 -5.25
CA ASP A 548 -7.12 -18.04 -6.35
C ASP A 548 -5.89 -18.58 -7.08
N ASN A 549 -4.69 -18.27 -6.61
CA ASN A 549 -3.45 -18.67 -7.26
C ASN A 549 -3.39 -18.29 -8.76
N THR A 550 -4.19 -17.29 -9.16
CA THR A 550 -4.37 -16.87 -10.56
C THR A 550 -3.43 -15.76 -10.98
N ARG A 551 -2.75 -15.13 -10.01
CA ARG A 551 -1.82 -14.05 -10.29
C ARG A 551 -0.58 -14.59 -11.00
N ALA A 552 -0.15 -13.88 -12.05
CA ALA A 552 1.04 -14.28 -12.83
C ALA A 552 2.36 -14.11 -12.06
N TRP A 553 2.35 -13.39 -10.95
CA TRP A 553 3.53 -13.08 -10.12
C TRP A 553 3.28 -13.44 -8.66
N ALA A 554 4.34 -13.85 -7.98
CA ALA A 554 4.38 -13.99 -6.54
C ALA A 554 4.94 -12.71 -5.90
N GLN A 555 4.63 -12.46 -4.64
CA GLN A 555 5.14 -11.30 -3.90
C GLN A 555 6.02 -11.72 -2.72
N ASN A 556 6.89 -10.81 -2.31
CA ASN A 556 7.73 -10.97 -1.14
C ASN A 556 6.95 -10.66 0.15
N ALA A 557 7.37 -11.25 1.24
CA ALA A 557 6.88 -10.98 2.57
C ALA A 557 8.03 -10.70 3.54
N LEU A 558 7.72 -10.17 4.72
CA LEU A 558 8.73 -10.00 5.77
C LEU A 558 9.13 -11.35 6.37
N LEU A 559 8.15 -12.22 6.60
CA LEU A 559 8.32 -13.57 7.12
C LEU A 559 7.80 -14.58 6.10
N VAL A 560 8.60 -15.60 5.81
CA VAL A 560 8.23 -16.68 4.89
C VAL A 560 8.10 -17.98 5.66
N VAL A 561 6.93 -18.61 5.56
CA VAL A 561 6.65 -19.92 6.15
C VAL A 561 6.92 -21.01 5.12
N ASP A 562 7.84 -21.92 5.44
CA ASP A 562 8.11 -23.11 4.65
C ASP A 562 8.36 -24.31 5.54
N SER A 563 7.66 -25.40 5.27
CA SER A 563 7.85 -26.69 5.96
C SER A 563 7.82 -26.58 7.50
N GLY A 564 6.89 -25.77 8.02
CA GLY A 564 6.71 -25.56 9.45
C GLY A 564 7.79 -24.72 10.13
N LYS A 565 8.49 -23.89 9.38
CA LYS A 565 9.51 -22.95 9.87
C LYS A 565 9.27 -21.55 9.33
N ILE A 566 9.64 -20.54 10.11
CA ILE A 566 9.65 -19.15 9.70
C ILE A 566 11.06 -18.74 9.32
N THR A 567 11.18 -18.14 8.14
CA THR A 567 12.41 -17.47 7.69
C THR A 567 12.17 -15.96 7.67
N GLN A 568 13.01 -15.23 8.38
CA GLN A 568 13.06 -13.77 8.37
C GLN A 568 13.81 -13.33 7.11
N THR A 569 13.16 -12.55 6.25
CA THR A 569 13.77 -12.10 4.99
C THR A 569 14.73 -10.93 5.20
N PRO A 570 15.62 -10.60 4.26
CA PRO A 570 16.42 -9.38 4.34
C PRO A 570 15.56 -8.11 4.50
N ALA A 571 14.39 -8.04 3.86
CA ALA A 571 13.45 -6.94 4.04
C ALA A 571 12.92 -6.84 5.48
N TYR A 572 12.65 -7.97 6.15
CA TYR A 572 12.30 -7.98 7.57
C TYR A 572 13.36 -7.26 8.42
N TYR A 573 14.64 -7.56 8.17
CA TYR A 573 15.72 -6.92 8.92
C TYR A 573 15.83 -5.43 8.62
N VAL A 574 15.59 -5.01 7.38
CA VAL A 574 15.54 -3.58 7.01
C VAL A 574 14.45 -2.86 7.81
N PHE A 575 13.23 -3.41 7.85
CA PHE A 575 12.16 -2.85 8.68
C PHE A 575 12.58 -2.81 10.16
N ARG A 576 13.11 -3.91 10.69
CA ARG A 576 13.50 -4.04 12.09
C ARG A 576 14.62 -3.08 12.50
N HIS A 577 15.61 -2.80 11.62
CA HIS A 577 16.67 -1.82 11.85
C HIS A 577 16.13 -0.43 12.17
N LEU A 578 14.94 -0.10 11.70
CA LEU A 578 14.26 1.16 11.99
C LEU A 578 13.17 0.97 13.05
N SER A 579 12.23 0.08 12.82
CA SER A 579 10.99 0.00 13.58
C SER A 579 11.16 -0.45 15.03
N GLN A 580 12.18 -1.26 15.33
CA GLN A 580 12.46 -1.68 16.70
C GLN A 580 12.92 -0.50 17.55
N PHE A 581 13.62 0.48 16.97
CA PHE A 581 14.32 1.53 17.70
C PHE A 581 13.66 2.90 17.57
N VAL A 582 13.00 3.18 16.46
CA VAL A 582 12.30 4.45 16.20
C VAL A 582 10.84 4.32 16.65
N VAL A 583 10.51 4.96 17.77
CA VAL A 583 9.17 4.86 18.35
C VAL A 583 8.23 5.95 17.80
N PRO A 584 6.89 5.76 17.84
CA PRO A 584 5.95 6.83 17.56
C PRO A 584 6.23 8.07 18.41
N GLY A 585 6.15 9.26 17.80
CA GLY A 585 6.52 10.53 18.44
C GLY A 585 7.99 10.94 18.23
N ALA A 586 8.86 10.05 17.72
CA ALA A 586 10.22 10.41 17.35
C ALA A 586 10.23 11.54 16.32
N LYS A 587 11.24 12.41 16.38
CA LYS A 587 11.47 13.45 15.37
C LYS A 587 12.55 12.97 14.39
N ARG A 588 12.27 13.02 13.10
CA ARG A 588 13.36 12.86 12.14
C ARG A 588 14.35 14.01 12.31
N VAL A 589 15.62 13.69 12.42
CA VAL A 589 16.72 14.66 12.46
C VAL A 589 17.58 14.53 11.20
N ASN A 590 18.44 15.51 10.95
CA ASN A 590 19.26 15.47 9.75
C ASN A 590 20.40 14.45 9.90
N ALA A 591 20.61 13.67 8.83
CA ALA A 591 21.77 12.81 8.65
C ALA A 591 22.41 13.18 7.31
N SER A 592 23.64 13.62 7.32
CA SER A 592 24.43 14.01 6.16
C SER A 592 25.62 13.07 5.94
N GLY A 593 26.09 12.99 4.71
CA GLY A 593 27.07 11.97 4.31
C GLY A 593 26.43 10.58 4.30
N GLY A 594 27.03 9.61 3.67
CA GLY A 594 26.58 8.23 3.64
C GLY A 594 25.13 8.01 3.22
N ASP A 595 24.70 6.76 3.23
CA ASP A 595 23.31 6.34 2.99
C ASP A 595 22.65 6.07 4.36
N ALA A 596 22.03 7.11 4.95
CA ALA A 596 21.54 7.07 6.32
C ALA A 596 20.28 7.90 6.54
N VAL A 597 19.52 7.56 7.58
CA VAL A 597 18.45 8.36 8.20
C VAL A 597 18.63 8.35 9.71
N ALA A 598 18.17 9.41 10.38
CA ALA A 598 18.27 9.51 11.83
C ALA A 598 17.02 10.10 12.48
N PHE A 599 16.78 9.68 13.71
CA PHE A 599 15.64 10.11 14.54
C PHE A 599 16.10 10.41 15.96
N LYS A 600 15.41 11.33 16.60
CA LYS A 600 15.50 11.59 18.04
C LYS A 600 14.19 11.14 18.68
N ASN A 601 14.26 10.14 19.52
CA ASN A 601 13.11 9.59 20.24
C ASN A 601 12.64 10.56 21.35
N PRO A 602 11.41 10.43 21.85
CA PRO A 602 10.90 11.23 22.97
C PRO A 602 11.74 11.11 24.25
N ASP A 603 12.43 9.98 24.47
CA ASP A 603 13.33 9.76 25.61
C ASP A 603 14.73 10.40 25.43
N GLY A 604 14.92 11.12 24.31
CA GLY A 604 16.18 11.80 23.96
C GLY A 604 17.20 10.92 23.25
N SER A 605 16.99 9.60 23.15
CA SER A 605 17.90 8.71 22.42
C SER A 605 17.89 9.05 20.92
N ILE A 606 19.08 8.97 20.30
CA ILE A 606 19.27 9.19 18.86
C ILE A 606 19.43 7.85 18.18
N VAL A 607 18.61 7.59 17.18
CA VAL A 607 18.68 6.39 16.35
C VAL A 607 19.18 6.78 14.96
N ALA A 608 20.32 6.21 14.54
CA ALA A 608 20.86 6.39 13.20
C ALA A 608 20.94 5.03 12.49
N ALA A 609 20.15 4.85 11.46
CA ALA A 609 20.16 3.67 10.60
C ALA A 609 20.85 4.00 9.28
N MET A 610 21.68 3.07 8.77
CA MET A 610 22.52 3.31 7.60
C MET A 610 22.75 2.04 6.78
N TYR A 611 23.11 2.22 5.52
CA TYR A 611 23.42 1.16 4.57
C TYR A 611 24.81 1.39 3.95
N ASN A 612 25.59 0.30 3.82
CA ASN A 612 26.82 0.26 3.07
C ASN A 612 26.61 -0.45 1.74
N SER A 613 26.66 0.27 0.64
CA SER A 613 26.54 -0.29 -0.72
C SER A 613 27.82 -0.97 -1.23
N GLY A 614 28.95 -0.78 -0.55
CA GLY A 614 30.21 -1.43 -0.88
C GLY A 614 30.14 -2.93 -0.63
N ALA A 615 30.77 -3.75 -1.48
CA ALA A 615 30.77 -5.20 -1.35
C ALA A 615 31.63 -5.70 -0.16
N ALA A 616 32.57 -4.91 0.30
CA ALA A 616 33.47 -5.27 1.40
C ALA A 616 33.06 -4.60 2.71
N ASN A 617 33.39 -5.23 3.82
CA ASN A 617 33.32 -4.61 5.13
C ASN A 617 34.21 -3.35 5.17
N SER A 618 33.76 -2.32 5.84
CA SER A 618 34.49 -1.06 5.97
C SER A 618 34.38 -0.49 7.37
N ASN A 619 35.40 0.28 7.77
CA ASN A 619 35.34 1.02 9.02
C ASN A 619 34.49 2.27 8.80
N TYR A 620 33.37 2.33 9.50
CA TYR A 620 32.47 3.48 9.51
C TYR A 620 32.76 4.35 10.73
N VAL A 621 32.83 5.65 10.51
CA VAL A 621 32.83 6.65 11.56
C VAL A 621 31.53 7.43 11.48
N VAL A 622 30.77 7.45 12.55
CA VAL A 622 29.50 8.17 12.66
C VAL A 622 29.64 9.27 13.71
N ALA A 623 29.40 10.51 13.32
CA ALA A 623 29.35 11.63 14.26
C ALA A 623 27.91 11.78 14.79
N VAL A 624 27.72 11.65 16.10
CA VAL A 624 26.42 11.74 16.79
C VAL A 624 26.62 12.21 18.22
N GLY A 625 25.77 13.13 18.70
CA GLY A 625 25.84 13.62 20.09
C GLY A 625 27.18 14.25 20.45
N GLY A 626 27.87 14.88 19.51
CA GLY A 626 29.21 15.47 19.74
C GLY A 626 30.37 14.46 19.79
N LYS A 627 30.09 13.16 19.58
CA LYS A 627 31.08 12.07 19.58
C LYS A 627 31.29 11.52 18.20
N LYS A 628 32.41 10.86 17.97
CA LYS A 628 32.67 10.04 16.76
C LYS A 628 32.75 8.58 17.17
N LEU A 629 31.86 7.77 16.62
CA LEU A 629 31.75 6.34 16.90
C LEU A 629 32.27 5.56 15.70
N GLN A 630 33.27 4.72 15.89
CA GLN A 630 33.86 3.88 14.86
C GLN A 630 33.48 2.43 15.08
N PHE A 631 33.04 1.74 14.02
CA PHE A 631 32.70 0.32 14.02
C PHE A 631 32.91 -0.33 12.66
N ALA A 632 32.90 -1.66 12.65
CA ALA A 632 32.96 -2.43 11.40
C ALA A 632 31.56 -2.52 10.77
N MET A 633 31.39 -1.89 9.61
CA MET A 633 30.14 -1.90 8.84
C MET A 633 30.20 -3.05 7.80
N PRO A 634 29.23 -3.98 7.80
CA PRO A 634 29.19 -5.06 6.81
C PRO A 634 29.10 -4.53 5.37
N GLY A 635 29.73 -5.24 4.44
CA GLY A 635 29.53 -5.00 3.00
C GLY A 635 28.12 -5.36 2.57
N THR A 636 27.51 -4.56 1.69
CA THR A 636 26.09 -4.67 1.26
C THR A 636 25.13 -4.90 2.44
N GLY A 637 25.39 -4.22 3.56
CA GLY A 637 24.74 -4.46 4.83
C GLY A 637 24.20 -3.19 5.50
N TRP A 638 23.50 -3.38 6.60
CA TRP A 638 22.86 -2.33 7.38
C TRP A 638 23.43 -2.26 8.78
N ALA A 639 23.40 -1.08 9.36
CA ALA A 639 23.68 -0.89 10.78
C ALA A 639 22.68 0.10 11.38
N THR A 640 22.39 -0.10 12.67
CA THR A 640 21.66 0.88 13.48
C THR A 640 22.45 1.16 14.76
N ILE A 641 22.70 2.44 15.01
CA ILE A 641 23.23 2.94 16.27
C ILE A 641 22.06 3.52 17.05
N VAL A 642 21.93 3.12 18.31
CA VAL A 642 21.15 3.83 19.32
C VAL A 642 22.14 4.50 20.24
N TYR A 643 22.13 5.83 20.29
CA TYR A 643 23.03 6.66 21.13
C TYR A 643 22.21 7.42 22.17
N LYS A 644 22.66 7.35 23.43
CA LYS A 644 22.02 8.00 24.57
C LYS A 644 23.06 8.76 25.42
#